data_7c1a7fb8296e6b9f97c352e854792b45
#
_entry.id   7c1a7fb8296e6b9f97c352e854792b45
#
_cell.length_a   1.000
_cell.length_b   1.000
_cell.length_c   1.000
_cell.angle_alpha   90.00
_cell.angle_beta   90.00
_cell.angle_gamma   90.00
#
_symmetry.space_group_name_H-M   'P 1'
#
loop_
_entity.id
_entity.type
_entity.pdbx_description
1 polymer ?
#
loop_
_entity_poly.entity_id
_entity_poly.type
_entity_poly.pdbx_seq_one_letter_code
_entity_poly.pdbx_strand_id
1 'polypeptide(L)'
;MMQDPPVVLDEVVVTAPRLPAAEGEAAFSVIRLDGATLDRATRLDEALGQVPAVGLFRRTSSLTANPTTQGLSLRAIAPTGAGRALVTLDGVPLNDPFGGWVIWAQVPPEGLSGVDVVRAGGTGPYGAGALTGSVLLRERDTDGAWTAAIGERGSARLAGSGTGDLGPLRWVATAGLERTDGHVPVRPPDAGAADRPLDLEAGSASLRLDLPMGGALLSARGAVFQERRGSGVEGSDAEASGTALSLTATRQPDTGQPGWRVQIWRRTSDLQNRFVATAPDRSSTSLANHQFHTPATAWGLNAAWRTKRDGLETELGVDARRAEGETNERYRFMGGEFTRSRQAGGETSVAGVYAEASATRGPWLMAGGLRLDHWSTRDGLRVERDLQSDALVLDDRPSDRSGEVVSARLGVRRALSPEWSARAAAYSAFRPATLNELHRPFRVGNDITEANAALVPEQLTGIEVGVARETGQLDLRATLFANRIEDAIVNVTIGQGPGVFPRAGFVPAGGVLRERQNAGTIEAVGLELEVEARPREGLTLRTALSATDARVDGGSQAPQLTGLRPAQAPIWSATASVDWTPAPDWTVSADARWESRRFDDDLNSRVLDPALTVSARAERRLSPDLAAWVEAVNLFDADVETAETGTGVVSFGPPRTVWIGLSRRW
;
A
#
# COMPACT_ATOMS: atom_id res chain seq x y z
N MET A 1 15.73 -39.15 -48.07
CA MET A 1 15.51 -37.80 -47.53
C MET A 1 14.14 -37.84 -46.82
N MET A 2 14.13 -38.07 -45.52
CA MET A 2 12.95 -37.89 -44.71
C MET A 2 12.83 -36.37 -44.42
N GLN A 3 11.76 -35.76 -44.87
CA GLN A 3 11.42 -34.40 -44.46
C GLN A 3 10.95 -34.46 -42.98
N ASP A 4 11.64 -33.71 -42.13
CA ASP A 4 11.16 -33.47 -40.76
C ASP A 4 9.77 -32.84 -40.83
N PRO A 5 8.85 -33.26 -39.95
CA PRO A 5 7.51 -32.62 -39.89
C PRO A 5 7.67 -31.15 -39.51
N PRO A 6 6.83 -30.26 -40.07
CA PRO A 6 6.86 -28.85 -39.72
C PRO A 6 6.67 -28.68 -38.21
N VAL A 7 7.60 -27.96 -37.58
CA VAL A 7 7.46 -27.52 -36.21
C VAL A 7 6.27 -26.57 -36.19
N VAL A 8 5.13 -27.02 -35.69
CA VAL A 8 4.00 -26.15 -35.36
C VAL A 8 4.44 -25.37 -34.12
N LEU A 9 4.81 -24.11 -34.34
CA LEU A 9 5.01 -23.20 -33.22
C LEU A 9 3.63 -23.07 -32.53
N ASP A 10 3.56 -23.45 -31.27
CA ASP A 10 2.37 -23.21 -30.45
C ASP A 10 2.01 -21.71 -30.53
N GLU A 11 0.76 -21.45 -30.89
CA GLU A 11 0.22 -20.09 -30.93
C GLU A 11 0.41 -19.48 -29.53
N VAL A 12 1.15 -18.37 -29.43
CA VAL A 12 1.36 -17.69 -28.13
C VAL A 12 0.01 -17.19 -27.64
N VAL A 13 -0.62 -17.95 -26.76
CA VAL A 13 -1.89 -17.57 -26.15
C VAL A 13 -1.64 -16.45 -25.14
N VAL A 14 -2.12 -15.25 -25.45
CA VAL A 14 -2.11 -14.12 -24.52
C VAL A 14 -3.11 -14.42 -23.41
N THR A 15 -2.63 -14.65 -22.19
CA THR A 15 -3.47 -15.07 -21.06
C THR A 15 -3.78 -13.96 -20.08
N ALA A 16 -3.12 -12.80 -20.15
CA ALA A 16 -3.23 -11.72 -19.18
C ALA A 16 -3.25 -10.33 -19.82
N PRO A 17 -4.02 -9.36 -19.26
CA PRO A 17 -4.16 -8.00 -19.79
C PRO A 17 -2.97 -7.08 -19.43
N ARG A 18 -1.75 -7.60 -19.42
CA ARG A 18 -0.53 -6.87 -19.08
C ARG A 18 0.61 -7.21 -20.04
N LEU A 19 1.53 -6.27 -20.22
CA LEU A 19 2.80 -6.58 -20.86
C LEU A 19 3.67 -7.39 -19.88
N PRO A 20 4.58 -8.26 -20.39
CA PRO A 20 5.56 -8.93 -19.53
C PRO A 20 6.47 -7.92 -18.83
N ALA A 21 7.13 -8.33 -17.76
CA ALA A 21 8.14 -7.49 -17.10
C ALA A 21 9.24 -7.12 -18.12
N ALA A 22 9.63 -5.84 -18.15
CA ALA A 22 10.72 -5.40 -19.02
C ALA A 22 12.06 -5.98 -18.55
N GLU A 23 12.93 -6.37 -19.50
CA GLU A 23 14.25 -6.91 -19.15
C GLU A 23 15.06 -5.95 -18.29
N GLY A 24 14.91 -4.65 -18.53
CA GLY A 24 15.59 -3.58 -17.79
C GLY A 24 15.25 -3.52 -16.30
N GLU A 25 14.13 -4.10 -15.86
CA GLU A 25 13.77 -4.12 -14.43
C GLU A 25 14.78 -4.87 -13.56
N ALA A 26 15.49 -5.86 -14.12
CA ALA A 26 16.54 -6.60 -13.41
C ALA A 26 17.77 -5.74 -13.02
N ALA A 27 17.88 -4.51 -13.54
CA ALA A 27 18.88 -3.53 -13.10
C ALA A 27 18.47 -2.77 -11.82
N PHE A 28 17.23 -2.92 -11.35
CA PHE A 28 16.69 -2.25 -10.17
C PHE A 28 16.38 -3.25 -9.05
N SER A 29 16.04 -2.73 -7.87
CA SER A 29 15.69 -3.56 -6.70
C SER A 29 14.23 -4.00 -6.75
N VAL A 30 13.99 -5.25 -7.12
CA VAL A 30 12.66 -5.86 -7.19
C VAL A 30 12.61 -7.12 -6.33
N ILE A 31 11.60 -7.21 -5.44
CA ILE A 31 11.24 -8.44 -4.72
C ILE A 31 9.97 -9.01 -5.35
N ARG A 32 9.95 -10.32 -5.55
CA ARG A 32 8.79 -11.05 -6.07
C ARG A 32 8.24 -11.99 -5.03
N LEU A 33 6.93 -11.86 -4.75
CA LEU A 33 6.15 -12.83 -4.00
C LEU A 33 5.33 -13.64 -5.01
N ASP A 34 5.49 -14.94 -4.96
CA ASP A 34 4.75 -15.86 -5.83
C ASP A 34 3.35 -16.20 -5.28
N GLY A 35 2.51 -16.82 -6.12
CA GLY A 35 1.17 -17.23 -5.73
C GLY A 35 1.16 -18.19 -4.54
N ALA A 36 2.17 -19.07 -4.39
CA ALA A 36 2.25 -20.00 -3.28
C ALA A 36 2.46 -19.30 -1.92
N THR A 37 3.20 -18.20 -1.91
CA THR A 37 3.37 -17.35 -0.72
C THR A 37 2.06 -16.61 -0.41
N LEU A 38 1.39 -16.07 -1.42
CA LEU A 38 0.14 -15.34 -1.27
C LEU A 38 -1.01 -16.23 -0.78
N ASP A 39 -1.11 -17.45 -1.30
CA ASP A 39 -2.15 -18.41 -0.94
C ASP A 39 -2.08 -18.89 0.52
N ARG A 40 -0.96 -18.70 1.20
CA ARG A 40 -0.80 -19.00 2.63
C ARG A 40 -1.14 -17.81 3.53
N ALA A 41 -1.13 -16.62 2.98
CA ALA A 41 -1.43 -15.41 3.74
C ALA A 41 -2.94 -15.24 3.95
N THR A 42 -3.32 -14.87 5.15
CA THR A 42 -4.71 -14.57 5.47
C THR A 42 -5.13 -13.26 4.81
N ARG A 43 -4.23 -12.28 4.72
CA ARG A 43 -4.46 -10.98 4.11
C ARG A 43 -3.26 -10.53 3.27
N LEU A 44 -3.52 -9.71 2.26
CA LEU A 44 -2.48 -9.23 1.35
C LEU A 44 -1.43 -8.35 2.06
N ASP A 45 -1.84 -7.46 2.96
CA ASP A 45 -0.91 -6.63 3.73
C ASP A 45 -0.02 -7.44 4.68
N GLU A 46 -0.49 -8.59 5.16
CA GLU A 46 0.31 -9.54 5.96
C GLU A 46 1.36 -10.24 5.09
N ALA A 47 0.99 -10.67 3.87
CA ALA A 47 1.96 -11.20 2.91
C ALA A 47 3.05 -10.18 2.57
N LEU A 48 2.65 -8.92 2.31
CA LEU A 48 3.58 -7.83 2.07
C LEU A 48 4.46 -7.55 3.28
N GLY A 49 3.95 -7.76 4.49
CA GLY A 49 4.68 -7.64 5.75
C GLY A 49 5.89 -8.58 5.88
N GLN A 50 5.97 -9.65 5.09
CA GLN A 50 7.16 -10.52 5.02
C GLN A 50 8.35 -9.84 4.33
N VAL A 51 8.13 -8.73 3.63
CA VAL A 51 9.19 -7.91 3.05
C VAL A 51 9.54 -6.80 4.04
N PRO A 52 10.72 -6.79 4.69
CA PRO A 52 11.03 -5.86 5.77
C PRO A 52 11.05 -4.40 5.33
N ALA A 53 11.31 -4.14 4.06
CA ALA A 53 11.25 -2.80 3.48
C ALA A 53 9.82 -2.26 3.32
N VAL A 54 8.79 -3.11 3.44
CA VAL A 54 7.39 -2.74 3.33
C VAL A 54 6.83 -2.39 4.70
N GLY A 55 6.25 -1.21 4.84
CA GLY A 55 5.63 -0.75 6.07
C GLY A 55 4.28 -0.10 5.84
N LEU A 56 3.25 -0.53 6.57
CA LEU A 56 2.05 0.25 6.77
C LEU A 56 2.36 1.43 7.70
N PHE A 57 1.61 2.51 7.57
CA PHE A 57 1.80 3.71 8.40
C PHE A 57 1.75 3.37 9.90
N ARG A 58 0.74 2.62 10.33
CA ARG A 58 0.73 2.09 11.68
C ARG A 58 1.17 0.63 11.70
N ARG A 59 1.87 0.22 12.76
CA ARG A 59 2.39 -1.13 12.97
C ARG A 59 1.28 -2.11 13.40
N THR A 60 0.27 -2.28 12.55
CA THR A 60 -0.84 -3.21 12.79
C THR A 60 -1.38 -3.73 11.48
N SER A 61 -1.98 -4.92 11.50
CA SER A 61 -2.68 -5.49 10.34
C SER A 61 -3.85 -4.61 9.93
N SER A 62 -4.16 -4.57 8.65
CA SER A 62 -5.35 -3.93 8.10
C SER A 62 -6.65 -4.52 8.66
N LEU A 63 -6.59 -5.69 9.29
CA LEU A 63 -7.70 -6.27 10.04
C LEU A 63 -8.24 -5.31 11.12
N THR A 64 -7.34 -4.53 11.76
CA THR A 64 -7.69 -3.64 12.87
C THR A 64 -7.35 -2.17 12.63
N ALA A 65 -6.65 -1.86 11.53
CA ALA A 65 -6.29 -0.48 11.19
C ALA A 65 -7.46 0.29 10.59
N ASN A 66 -7.72 1.51 11.06
CA ASN A 66 -8.67 2.42 10.40
C ASN A 66 -8.26 2.60 8.91
N PRO A 67 -9.21 2.67 7.95
CA PRO A 67 -8.93 2.86 6.53
C PRO A 67 -7.93 3.97 6.24
N THR A 68 -8.05 5.12 6.89
CA THR A 68 -7.20 6.30 6.66
C THR A 68 -5.75 6.15 7.15
N THR A 69 -5.42 5.05 7.81
CA THR A 69 -4.07 4.73 8.31
C THR A 69 -3.41 3.56 7.55
N GLN A 70 -4.01 3.10 6.46
CA GLN A 70 -3.54 1.95 5.67
C GLN A 70 -2.64 2.35 4.49
N GLY A 71 -2.03 3.52 4.54
CA GLY A 71 -1.03 3.95 3.56
C GLY A 71 0.24 3.09 3.60
N LEU A 72 0.80 2.80 2.43
CA LEU A 72 2.00 2.00 2.27
C LEU A 72 3.20 2.88 1.93
N SER A 73 4.35 2.58 2.54
CA SER A 73 5.65 3.18 2.21
C SER A 73 6.73 2.11 2.19
N LEU A 74 7.76 2.32 1.37
CA LEU A 74 8.88 1.39 1.27
C LEU A 74 10.11 1.96 1.98
N ARG A 75 11.01 1.06 2.43
CA ARG A 75 12.31 1.39 3.06
C ARG A 75 12.19 2.24 4.34
N ALA A 76 11.03 2.27 4.98
CA ALA A 76 10.77 3.10 6.17
C ALA A 76 11.12 4.60 5.96
N ILE A 77 11.05 5.09 4.72
CA ILE A 77 11.30 6.50 4.39
C ILE A 77 10.02 7.28 4.63
N ALA A 78 9.86 7.82 5.83
CA ALA A 78 8.76 8.68 6.24
C ALA A 78 7.35 8.13 5.94
N PRO A 79 6.89 7.06 6.60
CA PRO A 79 5.55 6.53 6.45
C PRO A 79 4.47 7.59 6.72
N THR A 80 3.36 7.54 5.96
CA THR A 80 2.18 8.41 6.16
C THR A 80 0.88 7.63 5.95
N GLY A 81 -0.23 8.14 6.48
CA GLY A 81 -1.55 7.55 6.24
C GLY A 81 -1.97 7.55 4.76
N ALA A 82 -1.55 8.56 3.98
CA ALA A 82 -1.76 8.61 2.53
C ALA A 82 -0.89 7.60 1.76
N GLY A 83 0.21 7.13 2.36
CA GLY A 83 1.21 6.30 1.70
C GLY A 83 2.13 7.08 0.76
N ARG A 84 3.27 6.46 0.43
CA ARG A 84 4.26 6.97 -0.52
C ARG A 84 4.64 5.94 -1.59
N ALA A 85 3.92 4.84 -1.63
CA ALA A 85 4.06 3.81 -2.67
C ALA A 85 2.78 3.73 -3.51
N LEU A 86 2.96 3.51 -4.80
CA LEU A 86 1.86 3.22 -5.72
C LEU A 86 1.55 1.73 -5.67
N VAL A 87 0.31 1.38 -5.40
CA VAL A 87 -0.17 -0.01 -5.45
C VAL A 87 -1.10 -0.15 -6.65
N THR A 88 -0.82 -1.10 -7.53
CA THR A 88 -1.65 -1.35 -8.72
C THR A 88 -2.08 -2.81 -8.83
N LEU A 89 -3.25 -3.05 -9.37
CA LEU A 89 -3.67 -4.37 -9.83
C LEU A 89 -3.79 -4.34 -11.35
N ASP A 90 -2.89 -5.07 -12.03
CA ASP A 90 -2.76 -5.07 -13.50
C ASP A 90 -2.77 -3.64 -14.09
N GLY A 91 -2.08 -2.70 -13.41
CA GLY A 91 -1.90 -1.31 -13.84
C GLY A 91 -3.01 -0.33 -13.43
N VAL A 92 -4.09 -0.79 -12.80
CA VAL A 92 -5.11 0.08 -12.19
C VAL A 92 -4.70 0.40 -10.76
N PRO A 93 -4.52 1.68 -10.37
CA PRO A 93 -4.18 2.05 -9.00
C PRO A 93 -5.23 1.58 -8.00
N LEU A 94 -4.79 1.05 -6.85
CA LEU A 94 -5.64 0.69 -5.72
C LEU A 94 -5.68 1.75 -4.62
N ASN A 95 -4.78 2.71 -4.68
CA ASN A 95 -4.77 3.86 -3.78
C ASN A 95 -6.10 4.63 -3.87
N ASP A 96 -6.66 4.99 -2.73
CA ASP A 96 -7.92 5.72 -2.63
C ASP A 96 -7.86 7.07 -3.36
N PRO A 97 -8.86 7.44 -4.18
CA PRO A 97 -8.86 8.68 -4.95
C PRO A 97 -8.83 9.96 -4.09
N PHE A 98 -9.42 9.93 -2.88
CA PHE A 98 -9.46 11.08 -1.98
C PHE A 98 -8.22 11.17 -1.10
N GLY A 99 -7.80 10.03 -0.51
CA GLY A 99 -6.82 10.04 0.57
C GLY A 99 -5.51 9.29 0.31
N GLY A 100 -5.40 8.49 -0.75
CA GLY A 100 -4.18 7.78 -1.13
C GLY A 100 -3.90 6.47 -0.36
N TRP A 101 -4.61 6.19 0.73
CA TRP A 101 -4.52 4.89 1.44
C TRP A 101 -5.02 3.72 0.58
N VAL A 102 -4.74 2.49 1.01
CA VAL A 102 -5.18 1.29 0.30
C VAL A 102 -6.10 0.47 1.19
N ILE A 103 -7.34 0.24 0.76
CA ILE A 103 -8.27 -0.66 1.45
C ILE A 103 -7.91 -2.09 1.06
N TRP A 104 -7.19 -2.82 1.93
CA TRP A 104 -6.63 -4.13 1.60
C TRP A 104 -7.67 -5.24 1.45
N ALA A 105 -8.84 -5.09 2.08
CA ALA A 105 -9.97 -6.02 1.92
C ALA A 105 -10.53 -6.09 0.48
N GLN A 106 -10.21 -5.11 -0.38
CA GLN A 106 -10.67 -5.09 -1.78
C GLN A 106 -10.02 -6.17 -2.66
N VAL A 107 -8.88 -6.77 -2.23
CA VAL A 107 -8.13 -7.76 -3.02
C VAL A 107 -7.77 -8.96 -2.13
N PRO A 108 -8.57 -10.04 -2.17
CA PRO A 108 -8.20 -11.30 -1.52
C PRO A 108 -6.91 -11.88 -2.14
N PRO A 109 -5.95 -12.38 -1.34
CA PRO A 109 -4.72 -12.99 -1.84
C PRO A 109 -4.94 -14.13 -2.84
N GLU A 110 -6.02 -14.92 -2.67
CA GLU A 110 -6.40 -16.02 -3.55
C GLU A 110 -6.66 -15.59 -5.00
N GLY A 111 -6.98 -14.31 -5.20
CA GLY A 111 -7.17 -13.71 -6.54
C GLY A 111 -5.88 -13.32 -7.24
N LEU A 112 -4.72 -13.52 -6.61
CA LEU A 112 -3.43 -13.06 -7.14
C LEU A 112 -2.53 -14.22 -7.57
N SER A 113 -1.85 -14.06 -8.69
CA SER A 113 -0.78 -14.95 -9.16
C SER A 113 0.61 -14.52 -8.66
N GLY A 114 0.77 -13.29 -8.20
CA GLY A 114 2.02 -12.77 -7.68
C GLY A 114 2.00 -11.28 -7.40
N VAL A 115 3.06 -10.83 -6.73
CA VAL A 115 3.29 -9.42 -6.41
C VAL A 115 4.75 -9.07 -6.67
N ASP A 116 4.99 -7.96 -7.36
CA ASP A 116 6.33 -7.38 -7.50
C ASP A 116 6.41 -6.11 -6.65
N VAL A 117 7.37 -6.07 -5.74
CA VAL A 117 7.69 -4.88 -4.92
C VAL A 117 8.92 -4.22 -5.51
N VAL A 118 8.72 -3.10 -6.22
CA VAL A 118 9.80 -2.30 -6.83
C VAL A 118 10.20 -1.22 -5.85
N ARG A 119 11.43 -1.30 -5.33
CA ARG A 119 11.96 -0.41 -4.27
C ARG A 119 12.73 0.81 -4.80
N ALA A 120 12.62 1.09 -6.07
CA ALA A 120 13.17 2.28 -6.71
C ALA A 120 12.06 3.28 -7.00
N GLY A 121 12.40 4.54 -7.12
CA GLY A 121 11.45 5.58 -7.48
C GLY A 121 10.73 5.30 -8.81
N GLY A 122 9.47 5.67 -8.88
CA GLY A 122 8.56 5.36 -9.98
C GLY A 122 8.75 6.23 -11.21
N THR A 123 9.81 5.98 -11.96
CA THR A 123 9.96 6.51 -13.33
C THR A 123 9.44 5.49 -14.34
N GLY A 124 9.16 5.92 -15.56
CA GLY A 124 8.68 5.05 -16.63
C GLY A 124 7.23 4.63 -16.43
N PRO A 125 6.90 3.33 -16.51
CA PRO A 125 5.51 2.85 -16.51
C PRO A 125 4.79 2.99 -15.16
N TYR A 126 5.51 3.31 -14.07
CA TYR A 126 4.91 3.40 -12.73
C TYR A 126 4.26 4.76 -12.47
N GLY A 127 4.82 5.85 -12.99
CA GLY A 127 4.26 7.18 -12.96
C GLY A 127 4.15 7.83 -11.59
N ALA A 128 3.34 8.86 -11.52
CA ALA A 128 3.13 9.66 -10.31
C ALA A 128 2.56 8.84 -9.15
N GLY A 129 3.01 9.12 -7.92
CA GLY A 129 2.59 8.44 -6.68
C GLY A 129 3.50 7.31 -6.25
N ALA A 130 4.40 6.83 -7.11
CA ALA A 130 5.42 5.84 -6.77
C ALA A 130 6.66 6.50 -6.16
N LEU A 131 6.49 7.31 -5.11
CA LEU A 131 7.60 8.09 -4.51
C LEU A 131 8.70 7.18 -3.97
N THR A 132 8.33 6.27 -3.06
CA THR A 132 9.29 5.32 -2.47
C THR A 132 9.34 3.98 -3.22
N GLY A 133 8.50 3.82 -4.23
CA GLY A 133 8.41 2.63 -5.09
C GLY A 133 6.99 2.22 -5.40
N SER A 134 6.85 1.01 -5.95
CA SER A 134 5.57 0.46 -6.42
C SER A 134 5.34 -0.96 -5.93
N VAL A 135 4.09 -1.31 -5.70
CA VAL A 135 3.62 -2.69 -5.46
C VAL A 135 2.69 -3.08 -6.61
N LEU A 136 3.14 -4.00 -7.43
CA LEU A 136 2.46 -4.42 -8.65
C LEU A 136 1.80 -5.78 -8.42
N LEU A 137 0.49 -5.78 -8.25
CA LEU A 137 -0.31 -6.98 -8.08
C LEU A 137 -0.67 -7.54 -9.44
N ARG A 138 -0.56 -8.85 -9.58
CA ARG A 138 -0.96 -9.60 -10.77
C ARG A 138 -2.16 -10.47 -10.43
N GLU A 139 -3.29 -10.23 -11.12
CA GLU A 139 -4.48 -11.07 -10.97
C GLU A 139 -4.21 -12.49 -11.47
N ARG A 140 -4.80 -13.48 -10.82
CA ARG A 140 -4.73 -14.89 -11.20
C ARG A 140 -5.47 -15.12 -12.51
N ASP A 141 -4.93 -15.95 -13.40
CA ASP A 141 -5.46 -16.13 -14.75
C ASP A 141 -5.50 -17.59 -15.26
N THR A 142 -4.90 -18.55 -14.54
CA THR A 142 -4.72 -19.92 -15.02
C THR A 142 -5.33 -21.00 -14.14
N ASP A 143 -5.42 -20.78 -12.84
CA ASP A 143 -5.83 -21.76 -11.84
C ASP A 143 -6.83 -21.15 -10.87
N GLY A 144 -7.42 -21.98 -10.02
CA GLY A 144 -8.34 -21.54 -8.98
C GLY A 144 -7.81 -21.82 -7.59
N ALA A 145 -8.26 -21.02 -6.62
CA ALA A 145 -8.00 -21.25 -5.21
C ALA A 145 -9.17 -20.79 -4.36
N TRP A 146 -9.45 -21.46 -3.24
CA TRP A 146 -10.32 -20.93 -2.20
C TRP A 146 -9.81 -21.32 -0.81
N THR A 147 -10.14 -20.48 0.16
CA THR A 147 -9.88 -20.69 1.58
C THR A 147 -11.16 -20.43 2.38
N ALA A 148 -11.49 -21.34 3.30
CA ALA A 148 -12.53 -21.14 4.30
C ALA A 148 -11.91 -21.37 5.68
N ALA A 149 -12.04 -20.40 6.59
CA ALA A 149 -11.41 -20.43 7.91
C ALA A 149 -12.30 -19.82 8.98
N ILE A 150 -12.14 -20.33 10.20
CA ILE A 150 -12.70 -19.77 11.43
C ILE A 150 -11.57 -19.57 12.44
N GLY A 151 -11.72 -18.58 13.28
CA GLY A 151 -10.71 -18.23 14.29
C GLY A 151 -11.31 -17.75 15.59
N GLU A 152 -10.43 -17.41 16.53
CA GLU A 152 -10.83 -16.82 17.80
C GLU A 152 -11.56 -15.48 17.60
N ARG A 153 -12.28 -15.03 18.62
CA ARG A 153 -13.00 -13.75 18.64
C ARG A 153 -13.98 -13.59 17.47
N GLY A 154 -14.80 -14.62 17.21
CA GLY A 154 -15.82 -14.60 16.17
C GLY A 154 -15.26 -14.47 14.74
N SER A 155 -13.96 -14.67 14.56
CA SER A 155 -13.32 -14.51 13.26
C SER A 155 -13.76 -15.58 12.28
N ALA A 156 -14.11 -15.20 11.06
CA ALA A 156 -14.43 -16.09 9.96
C ALA A 156 -14.02 -15.47 8.63
N ARG A 157 -13.51 -16.29 7.73
CA ARG A 157 -13.09 -15.87 6.38
C ARG A 157 -13.47 -16.91 5.34
N LEU A 158 -14.00 -16.44 4.23
CA LEU A 158 -14.23 -17.22 3.01
C LEU A 158 -13.75 -16.37 1.83
N ALA A 159 -12.77 -16.86 1.10
CA ALA A 159 -12.27 -16.18 -0.09
C ALA A 159 -11.88 -17.18 -1.16
N GLY A 160 -11.93 -16.76 -2.42
CA GLY A 160 -11.51 -17.62 -3.51
C GLY A 160 -11.54 -16.94 -4.86
N SER A 161 -10.85 -17.57 -5.79
CA SER A 161 -10.85 -17.21 -7.21
C SER A 161 -11.01 -18.46 -8.06
N GLY A 162 -11.61 -18.26 -9.24
CA GLY A 162 -11.75 -19.30 -10.24
C GLY A 162 -11.74 -18.74 -11.63
N THR A 163 -11.41 -19.60 -12.58
CA THR A 163 -11.35 -19.28 -14.01
C THR A 163 -12.10 -20.33 -14.81
N GLY A 164 -12.57 -19.96 -15.99
CA GLY A 164 -13.20 -20.89 -16.92
C GLY A 164 -13.43 -20.25 -18.27
N ASP A 165 -13.79 -21.08 -19.25
CA ASP A 165 -14.02 -20.66 -20.63
C ASP A 165 -15.48 -20.80 -21.02
N LEU A 166 -16.00 -19.80 -21.73
CA LEU A 166 -17.33 -19.78 -22.36
C LEU A 166 -17.12 -19.56 -23.86
N GLY A 167 -16.79 -20.62 -24.60
CA GLY A 167 -16.34 -20.53 -25.97
C GLY A 167 -15.01 -19.76 -26.07
N PRO A 168 -14.92 -18.67 -26.85
CA PRO A 168 -13.70 -17.88 -26.95
C PRO A 168 -13.52 -16.92 -25.76
N LEU A 169 -14.52 -16.74 -24.90
CA LEU A 169 -14.50 -15.83 -23.77
C LEU A 169 -14.01 -16.57 -22.53
N ARG A 170 -12.92 -16.09 -21.92
CA ARG A 170 -12.45 -16.55 -20.61
C ARG A 170 -13.02 -15.62 -19.53
N TRP A 171 -13.44 -16.20 -18.40
CA TRP A 171 -13.78 -15.45 -17.20
C TRP A 171 -12.82 -15.75 -16.06
N VAL A 172 -12.55 -14.75 -15.25
CA VAL A 172 -11.83 -14.83 -13.98
C VAL A 172 -12.68 -14.14 -12.92
N ALA A 173 -13.05 -14.86 -11.88
CA ALA A 173 -13.88 -14.33 -10.80
C ALA A 173 -13.15 -14.50 -9.47
N THR A 174 -13.18 -13.46 -8.61
CA THR A 174 -12.63 -13.48 -7.26
C THR A 174 -13.67 -12.91 -6.31
N ALA A 175 -13.81 -13.53 -5.12
CA ALA A 175 -14.66 -13.01 -4.05
C ALA A 175 -14.02 -13.29 -2.69
N GLY A 176 -14.31 -12.43 -1.71
CA GLY A 176 -13.87 -12.57 -0.34
C GLY A 176 -14.90 -12.00 0.63
N LEU A 177 -15.11 -12.69 1.74
CA LEU A 177 -15.91 -12.28 2.89
C LEU A 177 -15.09 -12.51 4.14
N GLU A 178 -15.08 -11.56 5.05
CA GLU A 178 -14.33 -11.63 6.30
C GLU A 178 -15.08 -10.91 7.41
N ARG A 179 -15.02 -11.49 8.62
CA ARG A 179 -15.50 -10.84 9.84
C ARG A 179 -14.61 -11.18 11.02
N THR A 180 -14.58 -10.31 12.02
CA THR A 180 -14.01 -10.57 13.35
C THR A 180 -14.67 -9.66 14.37
N ASP A 181 -14.85 -10.14 15.60
CA ASP A 181 -15.25 -9.30 16.73
C ASP A 181 -14.06 -8.48 17.26
N GLY A 182 -12.83 -8.73 16.78
CA GLY A 182 -11.65 -7.96 17.09
C GLY A 182 -11.13 -8.08 18.53
N HIS A 183 -10.41 -7.04 18.97
CA HIS A 183 -9.87 -6.94 20.32
C HIS A 183 -9.93 -5.49 20.80
N VAL A 184 -9.96 -5.29 22.12
CA VAL A 184 -9.87 -3.96 22.73
C VAL A 184 -8.41 -3.50 22.67
N PRO A 185 -8.10 -2.36 21.99
CA PRO A 185 -6.73 -1.94 21.79
C PRO A 185 -6.06 -1.35 23.04
N VAL A 186 -6.82 -0.78 23.97
CA VAL A 186 -6.31 -0.21 25.23
C VAL A 186 -6.44 -1.26 26.32
N ARG A 187 -5.38 -1.44 27.12
CA ARG A 187 -5.31 -2.46 28.18
C ARG A 187 -5.36 -1.84 29.58
N PRO A 188 -5.75 -2.61 30.62
CA PRO A 188 -5.60 -2.17 32.00
C PRO A 188 -4.12 -1.81 32.32
N PRO A 189 -3.86 -0.73 33.15
CA PRO A 189 -4.88 0.01 33.92
C PRO A 189 -5.59 1.13 33.14
N ASP A 190 -5.20 1.43 31.90
CA ASP A 190 -5.70 2.59 31.13
C ASP A 190 -7.05 2.32 30.46
N ALA A 191 -7.49 1.06 30.36
CA ALA A 191 -8.79 0.74 29.79
C ALA A 191 -9.96 1.15 30.71
N GLY A 192 -11.04 1.62 30.09
CA GLY A 192 -12.25 2.04 30.78
C GLY A 192 -13.54 1.49 30.18
N ALA A 193 -14.69 1.90 30.73
CA ALA A 193 -15.99 1.39 30.31
C ALA A 193 -16.38 1.78 28.86
N ALA A 194 -15.74 2.79 28.28
CA ALA A 194 -15.97 3.23 26.91
C ALA A 194 -15.19 2.42 25.85
N ASP A 195 -14.21 1.63 26.26
CA ASP A 195 -13.42 0.86 25.30
C ASP A 195 -14.22 -0.26 24.67
N ARG A 196 -14.05 -0.45 23.38
CA ARG A 196 -14.73 -1.44 22.54
C ARG A 196 -13.71 -2.18 21.66
N PRO A 197 -14.04 -3.39 21.20
CA PRO A 197 -13.19 -4.07 20.23
C PRO A 197 -13.06 -3.30 18.91
N LEU A 198 -11.96 -3.58 18.19
CA LEU A 198 -11.71 -3.21 16.80
C LEU A 198 -12.30 -4.33 15.90
N ASP A 199 -13.63 -4.39 15.83
CA ASP A 199 -14.34 -5.35 14.97
C ASP A 199 -14.21 -5.00 13.47
N LEU A 200 -14.45 -5.97 12.61
CA LEU A 200 -14.46 -5.81 11.16
C LEU A 200 -15.51 -6.74 10.53
N GLU A 201 -16.24 -6.19 9.55
CA GLU A 201 -16.95 -6.93 8.51
C GLU A 201 -16.54 -6.39 7.16
N ALA A 202 -16.06 -7.26 6.26
CA ALA A 202 -15.61 -6.86 4.93
C ALA A 202 -16.03 -7.86 3.86
N GLY A 203 -16.28 -7.34 2.66
CA GLY A 203 -16.59 -8.13 1.49
C GLY A 203 -16.07 -7.48 0.22
N SER A 204 -15.64 -8.32 -0.74
CA SER A 204 -15.22 -7.88 -2.07
C SER A 204 -15.56 -8.92 -3.12
N ALA A 205 -15.78 -8.45 -4.34
CA ALA A 205 -15.99 -9.31 -5.50
C ALA A 205 -15.45 -8.65 -6.77
N SER A 206 -14.92 -9.44 -7.69
CA SER A 206 -14.51 -8.98 -9.01
C SER A 206 -14.80 -10.03 -10.08
N LEU A 207 -15.01 -9.55 -11.30
CA LEU A 207 -15.14 -10.36 -12.49
C LEU A 207 -14.33 -9.72 -13.62
N ARG A 208 -13.48 -10.53 -14.26
CA ARG A 208 -12.79 -10.16 -15.51
C ARG A 208 -13.23 -11.09 -16.63
N LEU A 209 -13.46 -10.51 -17.78
CA LEU A 209 -13.80 -11.20 -19.02
C LEU A 209 -12.72 -10.90 -20.05
N ASP A 210 -12.11 -11.94 -20.58
CA ASP A 210 -11.01 -11.87 -21.53
C ASP A 210 -11.44 -12.48 -22.87
N LEU A 211 -11.29 -11.72 -23.95
CA LEU A 211 -11.62 -12.14 -25.31
C LEU A 211 -10.38 -12.04 -26.21
N PRO A 212 -9.77 -13.14 -26.63
CA PRO A 212 -8.73 -13.14 -27.66
C PRO A 212 -9.29 -12.66 -29.01
N MET A 213 -8.64 -11.70 -29.66
CA MET A 213 -9.08 -11.12 -30.91
C MET A 213 -7.90 -10.66 -31.77
N GLY A 214 -7.62 -11.34 -32.89
CA GLY A 214 -6.61 -10.91 -33.87
C GLY A 214 -5.18 -10.81 -33.33
N GLY A 215 -4.77 -11.69 -32.42
CA GLY A 215 -3.46 -11.68 -31.77
C GLY A 215 -3.33 -10.67 -30.62
N ALA A 216 -4.44 -10.04 -30.24
CA ALA A 216 -4.56 -9.22 -29.05
C ALA A 216 -5.55 -9.84 -28.05
N LEU A 217 -5.51 -9.42 -26.78
CA LEU A 217 -6.46 -9.74 -25.76
C LEU A 217 -7.24 -8.49 -25.40
N LEU A 218 -8.56 -8.55 -25.47
CA LEU A 218 -9.46 -7.53 -24.94
C LEU A 218 -9.99 -8.01 -23.59
N SER A 219 -9.77 -7.22 -22.54
CA SER A 219 -10.20 -7.52 -21.17
C SER A 219 -11.13 -6.44 -20.63
N ALA A 220 -12.23 -6.87 -20.02
CA ALA A 220 -13.13 -6.01 -19.25
C ALA A 220 -13.17 -6.52 -17.79
N ARG A 221 -12.91 -5.65 -16.82
CA ARG A 221 -12.93 -6.01 -15.39
C ARG A 221 -13.84 -5.08 -14.61
N GLY A 222 -14.68 -5.66 -13.75
CA GLY A 222 -15.47 -4.96 -12.74
C GLY A 222 -15.13 -5.48 -11.34
N ALA A 223 -15.12 -4.60 -10.34
CA ALA A 223 -14.92 -4.96 -8.94
C ALA A 223 -15.72 -4.06 -8.01
N VAL A 224 -16.10 -4.62 -6.85
CA VAL A 224 -16.78 -3.91 -5.76
C VAL A 224 -16.18 -4.34 -4.43
N PHE A 225 -16.18 -3.43 -3.44
CA PHE A 225 -15.82 -3.77 -2.07
C PHE A 225 -16.61 -2.92 -1.06
N GLN A 226 -16.74 -3.45 0.14
CA GLN A 226 -17.27 -2.75 1.30
C GLN A 226 -16.59 -3.29 2.57
N GLU A 227 -16.28 -2.41 3.51
CA GLU A 227 -15.89 -2.78 4.87
C GLU A 227 -16.53 -1.86 5.90
N ARG A 228 -16.86 -2.41 7.07
CA ARG A 228 -17.34 -1.71 8.26
C ARG A 228 -16.53 -2.16 9.46
N ARG A 229 -16.18 -1.22 10.34
CA ARG A 229 -15.35 -1.54 11.49
C ARG A 229 -15.59 -0.61 12.68
N GLY A 230 -15.43 -1.15 13.87
CA GLY A 230 -15.28 -0.39 15.09
C GLY A 230 -13.91 0.28 15.17
N SER A 231 -13.81 1.39 15.89
CA SER A 231 -12.57 2.16 16.05
C SER A 231 -12.03 2.12 17.49
N GLY A 232 -12.37 1.09 18.27
CA GLY A 232 -11.79 0.82 19.59
C GLY A 232 -12.45 1.55 20.77
N VAL A 233 -13.44 2.40 20.51
CA VAL A 233 -14.22 3.09 21.56
C VAL A 233 -15.69 3.21 21.17
N GLU A 234 -16.57 3.28 22.16
CA GLU A 234 -18.01 3.37 21.97
C GLU A 234 -18.41 4.58 21.11
N GLY A 235 -19.26 4.35 20.10
CA GLY A 235 -19.76 5.38 19.18
C GLY A 235 -18.75 5.82 18.10
N SER A 236 -17.56 5.20 18.03
CA SER A 236 -16.59 5.45 16.97
C SER A 236 -16.52 4.26 16.01
N ASP A 237 -16.73 4.53 14.75
CA ASP A 237 -16.76 3.53 13.68
C ASP A 237 -16.24 4.11 12.33
N ALA A 238 -15.94 3.23 11.39
CA ALA A 238 -15.60 3.59 10.03
C ALA A 238 -16.27 2.64 9.03
N GLU A 239 -16.65 3.19 7.87
CA GLU A 239 -17.13 2.42 6.72
C GLU A 239 -16.41 2.90 5.47
N ALA A 240 -15.96 1.96 4.63
CA ALA A 240 -15.39 2.26 3.32
C ALA A 240 -16.01 1.35 2.27
N SER A 241 -16.34 1.92 1.12
CA SER A 241 -16.88 1.18 -0.03
C SER A 241 -16.34 1.74 -1.33
N GLY A 242 -16.44 0.95 -2.41
CA GLY A 242 -16.01 1.44 -3.71
C GLY A 242 -16.23 0.45 -4.84
N THR A 243 -16.04 0.97 -6.05
CA THR A 243 -16.12 0.21 -7.29
C THR A 243 -14.91 0.48 -8.18
N ALA A 244 -14.53 -0.48 -9.01
CA ALA A 244 -13.54 -0.30 -10.06
C ALA A 244 -13.99 -0.94 -11.36
N LEU A 245 -13.82 -0.24 -12.47
CA LEU A 245 -14.06 -0.72 -13.82
C LEU A 245 -12.82 -0.48 -14.67
N SER A 246 -12.43 -1.42 -15.50
CA SER A 246 -11.38 -1.21 -16.50
C SER A 246 -11.63 -1.96 -17.78
N LEU A 247 -11.19 -1.36 -18.88
CA LEU A 247 -11.10 -1.98 -20.20
C LEU A 247 -9.65 -1.93 -20.65
N THR A 248 -9.11 -3.06 -21.06
CA THR A 248 -7.71 -3.18 -21.47
C THR A 248 -7.64 -3.94 -22.79
N ALA A 249 -6.89 -3.42 -23.74
CA ALA A 249 -6.48 -4.13 -24.94
C ALA A 249 -4.96 -4.32 -24.89
N THR A 250 -4.49 -5.55 -25.05
CA THR A 250 -3.08 -5.89 -24.94
C THR A 250 -2.67 -6.83 -26.06
N ARG A 251 -1.51 -6.55 -26.66
CA ARG A 251 -0.80 -7.48 -27.53
C ARG A 251 0.59 -7.72 -26.94
N GLN A 252 0.96 -8.98 -26.80
CA GLN A 252 2.30 -9.33 -26.33
C GLN A 252 3.34 -9.02 -27.41
N PRO A 253 4.57 -8.57 -27.02
CA PRO A 253 5.67 -8.48 -27.95
C PRO A 253 6.07 -9.88 -28.42
N ASP A 254 6.30 -10.04 -29.72
CA ASP A 254 6.78 -11.26 -30.36
C ASP A 254 7.99 -10.93 -31.25
N THR A 255 8.68 -11.97 -31.74
CA THR A 255 9.86 -11.80 -32.59
C THR A 255 9.53 -10.95 -33.82
N GLY A 256 10.04 -9.71 -33.83
CA GLY A 256 9.85 -8.75 -34.93
C GLY A 256 8.50 -7.98 -34.89
N GLN A 257 7.63 -8.23 -33.90
CA GLN A 257 6.39 -7.48 -33.74
C GLN A 257 6.34 -6.77 -32.37
N PRO A 258 5.93 -5.49 -32.36
CA PRO A 258 5.81 -4.75 -31.10
C PRO A 258 4.66 -5.28 -30.25
N GLY A 259 4.88 -5.31 -28.95
CA GLY A 259 3.81 -5.40 -27.97
C GLY A 259 3.22 -4.02 -27.71
N TRP A 260 1.96 -3.98 -27.33
CA TRP A 260 1.33 -2.75 -26.91
C TRP A 260 0.21 -3.04 -25.89
N ARG A 261 -0.10 -2.03 -25.10
CA ARG A 261 -1.21 -2.05 -24.15
C ARG A 261 -1.88 -0.69 -24.15
N VAL A 262 -3.22 -0.72 -24.14
CA VAL A 262 -4.06 0.47 -23.90
C VAL A 262 -5.08 0.09 -22.85
N GLN A 263 -5.20 0.91 -21.81
CA GLN A 263 -6.13 0.68 -20.70
C GLN A 263 -6.83 1.97 -20.32
N ILE A 264 -8.13 1.89 -20.14
CA ILE A 264 -8.94 2.94 -19.49
C ILE A 264 -9.56 2.35 -18.23
N TRP A 265 -9.69 3.17 -17.19
CA TRP A 265 -10.30 2.72 -15.94
C TRP A 265 -11.04 3.85 -15.22
N ARG A 266 -11.99 3.44 -14.39
CA ARG A 266 -12.71 4.30 -13.44
C ARG A 266 -12.76 3.64 -12.08
N ARG A 267 -12.54 4.41 -11.02
CA ARG A 267 -12.73 3.99 -9.63
C ARG A 267 -13.59 4.98 -8.87
N THR A 268 -14.38 4.44 -7.96
CA THR A 268 -15.12 5.24 -6.97
C THR A 268 -14.79 4.75 -5.58
N SER A 269 -14.83 5.64 -4.61
CA SER A 269 -14.83 5.31 -3.18
C SER A 269 -15.76 6.23 -2.42
N ASP A 270 -16.25 5.75 -1.29
CA ASP A 270 -16.90 6.54 -0.25
C ASP A 270 -16.36 6.10 1.11
N LEU A 271 -15.99 7.07 1.95
CA LEU A 271 -15.49 6.83 3.29
C LEU A 271 -16.37 7.57 4.28
N GLN A 272 -16.77 6.86 5.33
CA GLN A 272 -17.45 7.41 6.49
C GLN A 272 -16.62 7.13 7.75
N ASN A 273 -16.53 8.11 8.65
CA ASN A 273 -15.89 7.95 9.95
C ASN A 273 -16.70 8.69 11.00
N ARG A 274 -16.92 8.05 12.13
CA ARG A 274 -17.47 8.68 13.31
C ARG A 274 -16.39 8.73 14.39
N PHE A 275 -16.05 9.92 14.83
CA PHE A 275 -15.06 10.15 15.86
C PHE A 275 -15.74 10.66 17.14
N VAL A 276 -15.22 10.21 18.27
CA VAL A 276 -15.68 10.60 19.60
C VAL A 276 -14.54 11.24 20.41
N ALA A 277 -14.88 12.10 21.33
CA ALA A 277 -14.01 12.49 22.43
C ALA A 277 -14.24 11.52 23.59
N THR A 278 -13.17 10.98 24.14
CA THR A 278 -13.20 10.04 25.24
C THR A 278 -12.89 10.78 26.55
N ALA A 279 -13.65 10.53 27.60
CA ALA A 279 -13.37 11.06 28.93
C ALA A 279 -11.95 10.65 29.40
N PRO A 280 -11.26 11.46 30.22
CA PRO A 280 -9.88 11.14 30.65
C PRO A 280 -9.75 9.80 31.36
N ASP A 281 -10.76 9.37 32.10
CA ASP A 281 -10.86 8.07 32.79
C ASP A 281 -11.44 6.97 31.89
N ARG A 282 -11.70 7.26 30.62
CA ARG A 282 -12.29 6.37 29.61
C ARG A 282 -13.62 5.74 30.01
N SER A 283 -14.35 6.39 30.90
CA SER A 283 -15.68 5.93 31.39
C SER A 283 -16.80 6.14 30.37
N SER A 284 -16.66 7.13 29.49
CA SER A 284 -17.70 7.56 28.56
C SER A 284 -17.11 8.24 27.32
N THR A 285 -17.94 8.39 26.29
CA THR A 285 -17.60 9.11 25.06
C THR A 285 -18.63 10.19 24.75
N SER A 286 -18.25 11.17 23.97
CA SER A 286 -19.16 12.13 23.35
C SER A 286 -18.80 12.30 21.87
N LEU A 287 -19.78 12.53 21.00
CA LEU A 287 -19.52 12.75 19.58
C LEU A 287 -18.60 13.96 19.38
N ALA A 288 -17.68 13.88 18.45
CA ALA A 288 -16.74 14.96 18.13
C ALA A 288 -16.81 15.38 16.65
N ASN A 289 -16.82 14.39 15.75
CA ASN A 289 -16.92 14.59 14.31
C ASN A 289 -17.65 13.41 13.68
N HIS A 290 -18.51 13.69 12.71
CA HIS A 290 -19.15 12.69 11.86
C HIS A 290 -18.88 13.06 10.40
N GLN A 291 -17.89 12.41 9.82
CA GLN A 291 -17.62 12.38 8.39
C GLN A 291 -18.59 11.38 7.76
N PHE A 292 -19.76 11.86 7.35
CA PHE A 292 -20.86 10.99 6.97
C PHE A 292 -20.89 10.63 5.48
N HIS A 293 -20.07 11.26 4.65
CA HIS A 293 -19.98 11.01 3.23
C HIS A 293 -18.70 11.62 2.66
N THR A 294 -17.87 10.80 2.02
CA THR A 294 -16.63 11.25 1.36
C THR A 294 -16.53 10.60 -0.02
N PRO A 295 -17.42 10.98 -0.95
CA PRO A 295 -17.41 10.43 -2.29
C PRO A 295 -16.19 10.91 -3.05
N ALA A 296 -15.52 9.99 -3.72
CA ALA A 296 -14.43 10.30 -4.64
C ALA A 296 -14.51 9.43 -5.89
N THR A 297 -14.14 10.00 -7.00
CA THR A 297 -14.06 9.32 -8.30
C THR A 297 -12.71 9.60 -8.93
N ALA A 298 -12.07 8.55 -9.46
CA ALA A 298 -10.90 8.71 -10.30
C ALA A 298 -11.09 8.03 -11.65
N TRP A 299 -10.51 8.63 -12.68
CA TRP A 299 -10.43 8.14 -14.04
C TRP A 299 -8.98 8.07 -14.46
N GLY A 300 -8.65 7.11 -15.30
CA GLY A 300 -7.33 7.07 -15.89
C GLY A 300 -7.27 6.36 -17.22
N LEU A 301 -6.22 6.72 -17.92
CA LEU A 301 -5.80 6.13 -19.19
C LEU A 301 -4.33 5.78 -19.05
N ASN A 302 -3.91 4.63 -19.53
CA ASN A 302 -2.49 4.36 -19.81
C ASN A 302 -2.35 3.63 -21.14
N ALA A 303 -1.29 3.95 -21.87
CA ALA A 303 -0.93 3.28 -23.10
C ALA A 303 0.59 3.11 -23.15
N ALA A 304 1.03 1.94 -23.58
CA ALA A 304 2.45 1.60 -23.76
C ALA A 304 2.64 0.86 -25.07
N TRP A 305 3.77 1.13 -25.71
CA TRP A 305 4.22 0.45 -26.91
C TRP A 305 5.66 0.00 -26.71
N ARG A 306 5.90 -1.31 -26.83
CA ARG A 306 7.20 -1.94 -26.55
C ARG A 306 7.69 -2.71 -27.76
N THR A 307 8.96 -2.56 -28.08
CA THR A 307 9.62 -3.32 -29.12
C THR A 307 10.95 -3.87 -28.62
N LYS A 308 11.32 -5.03 -29.16
CA LYS A 308 12.60 -5.67 -28.86
C LYS A 308 13.29 -6.03 -30.18
N ARG A 309 14.49 -5.54 -30.35
CA ARG A 309 15.30 -5.82 -31.54
C ARG A 309 16.79 -5.84 -31.18
N ASP A 310 17.49 -6.89 -31.61
CA ASP A 310 18.97 -7.03 -31.50
C ASP A 310 19.51 -6.80 -30.08
N GLY A 311 18.77 -7.27 -29.05
CA GLY A 311 19.12 -7.11 -27.64
C GLY A 311 18.83 -5.72 -27.06
N LEU A 312 18.18 -4.84 -27.81
CA LEU A 312 17.63 -3.57 -27.36
C LEU A 312 16.13 -3.70 -27.21
N GLU A 313 15.62 -3.48 -25.99
CA GLU A 313 14.21 -3.33 -25.70
C GLU A 313 13.90 -1.85 -25.48
N THR A 314 12.86 -1.32 -26.10
CA THR A 314 12.41 0.06 -25.92
C THR A 314 10.92 0.09 -25.63
N GLU A 315 10.51 0.98 -24.74
CA GLU A 315 9.11 1.24 -24.42
C GLU A 315 8.84 2.74 -24.45
N LEU A 316 7.75 3.11 -25.12
CA LEU A 316 7.18 4.45 -25.09
C LEU A 316 5.79 4.37 -24.48
N GLY A 317 5.44 5.29 -23.61
CA GLY A 317 4.13 5.28 -23.03
C GLY A 317 3.64 6.64 -22.59
N VAL A 318 2.33 6.66 -22.35
CA VAL A 318 1.59 7.82 -21.83
C VAL A 318 0.63 7.34 -20.77
N ASP A 319 0.41 8.14 -19.75
CA ASP A 319 -0.69 7.94 -18.80
C ASP A 319 -1.29 9.27 -18.38
N ALA A 320 -2.55 9.21 -18.00
CA ALA A 320 -3.25 10.33 -17.40
C ALA A 320 -4.22 9.81 -16.35
N ARG A 321 -4.37 10.57 -15.27
CA ARG A 321 -5.38 10.30 -14.24
C ARG A 321 -5.91 11.61 -13.69
N ARG A 322 -7.19 11.59 -13.33
CA ARG A 322 -7.90 12.66 -12.66
C ARG A 322 -8.65 12.06 -11.48
N ALA A 323 -8.59 12.71 -10.35
CA ALA A 323 -9.37 12.37 -9.17
C ALA A 323 -10.12 13.62 -8.70
N GLU A 324 -11.40 13.45 -8.42
CA GLU A 324 -12.28 14.46 -7.82
C GLU A 324 -12.96 13.87 -6.59
N GLY A 325 -13.19 14.67 -5.58
CA GLY A 325 -13.86 14.21 -4.37
C GLY A 325 -13.99 15.29 -3.33
N GLU A 326 -14.91 15.04 -2.40
CA GLU A 326 -15.18 15.93 -1.29
C GLU A 326 -15.51 15.14 -0.03
N THR A 327 -15.29 15.73 1.13
CA THR A 327 -15.76 15.22 2.41
C THR A 327 -16.88 16.10 2.94
N ASN A 328 -17.93 15.47 3.45
CA ASN A 328 -19.05 16.11 4.09
C ASN A 328 -19.08 15.70 5.58
N GLU A 329 -18.95 16.66 6.47
CA GLU A 329 -18.77 16.45 7.90
C GLU A 329 -19.74 17.28 8.74
N ARG A 330 -20.14 16.72 9.89
CA ARG A 330 -20.73 17.46 11.03
C ARG A 330 -19.76 17.37 12.19
N TYR A 331 -19.49 18.50 12.85
CA TYR A 331 -18.49 18.54 13.91
C TYR A 331 -18.87 19.57 14.99
N ARG A 332 -18.08 19.62 16.07
CA ARG A 332 -18.34 20.47 17.24
C ARG A 332 -19.69 20.14 17.90
N PHE A 333 -19.69 18.99 18.58
CA PHE A 333 -20.87 18.51 19.31
C PHE A 333 -21.02 19.26 20.63
N MET A 334 -22.13 19.97 20.82
CA MET A 334 -22.42 20.78 22.00
C MET A 334 -23.93 20.78 22.30
N GLY A 335 -24.31 20.62 23.58
CA GLY A 335 -25.72 20.63 23.96
C GLY A 335 -26.52 19.46 23.39
N GLY A 336 -25.88 18.34 23.03
CA GLY A 336 -26.54 17.18 22.48
C GLY A 336 -26.63 17.16 20.93
N GLU A 337 -26.10 18.17 20.24
CA GLU A 337 -26.19 18.31 18.78
C GLU A 337 -24.88 18.77 18.17
N PHE A 338 -24.66 18.43 16.87
CA PHE A 338 -23.61 19.04 16.09
C PHE A 338 -23.98 20.49 15.74
N THR A 339 -23.03 21.41 15.90
CA THR A 339 -23.26 22.85 15.69
C THR A 339 -22.60 23.38 14.42
N ARG A 340 -21.78 22.56 13.73
CA ARG A 340 -21.05 22.93 12.52
C ARG A 340 -21.15 21.86 11.45
N SER A 341 -21.23 22.30 10.20
CA SER A 341 -20.99 21.46 9.03
C SER A 341 -19.73 21.93 8.30
N ARG A 342 -19.09 20.99 7.59
CA ARG A 342 -17.96 21.24 6.69
C ARG A 342 -18.14 20.44 5.42
N GLN A 343 -17.86 21.10 4.30
CA GLN A 343 -17.62 20.49 2.99
C GLN A 343 -16.21 20.90 2.56
N ALA A 344 -15.37 19.93 2.18
CA ALA A 344 -14.01 20.20 1.74
C ALA A 344 -13.56 19.19 0.69
N GLY A 345 -12.95 19.67 -0.40
CA GLY A 345 -12.54 18.82 -1.51
C GLY A 345 -12.01 19.62 -2.69
N GLY A 346 -11.99 18.97 -3.85
CA GLY A 346 -11.48 19.55 -5.08
C GLY A 346 -11.15 18.48 -6.11
N GLU A 347 -10.26 18.83 -7.03
CA GLU A 347 -9.79 18.00 -8.13
C GLU A 347 -8.26 17.96 -8.17
N THR A 348 -7.70 16.78 -8.47
CA THR A 348 -6.28 16.61 -8.81
C THR A 348 -6.16 15.88 -10.13
N SER A 349 -5.19 16.27 -10.96
CA SER A 349 -4.88 15.54 -12.19
C SER A 349 -3.37 15.44 -12.41
N VAL A 350 -2.96 14.35 -13.08
CA VAL A 350 -1.59 14.16 -13.56
C VAL A 350 -1.65 13.52 -14.94
N ALA A 351 -0.84 14.02 -15.86
CA ALA A 351 -0.66 13.43 -17.18
C ALA A 351 0.84 13.38 -17.51
N GLY A 352 1.33 12.23 -17.97
CA GLY A 352 2.74 12.03 -18.24
C GLY A 352 3.02 11.27 -19.53
N VAL A 353 4.21 11.53 -20.07
CA VAL A 353 4.80 10.79 -21.18
C VAL A 353 6.14 10.21 -20.74
N TYR A 354 6.48 9.01 -21.18
CA TYR A 354 7.75 8.39 -20.83
C TYR A 354 8.38 7.61 -21.99
N ALA A 355 9.69 7.47 -21.92
CA ALA A 355 10.47 6.60 -22.78
C ALA A 355 11.45 5.81 -21.92
N GLU A 356 11.55 4.51 -22.19
CA GLU A 356 12.51 3.61 -21.56
C GLU A 356 13.25 2.81 -22.61
N ALA A 357 14.50 2.46 -22.30
CA ALA A 357 15.28 1.54 -23.08
C ALA A 357 16.12 0.65 -22.18
N SER A 358 16.29 -0.61 -22.56
CA SER A 358 17.27 -1.51 -21.96
C SER A 358 18.03 -2.27 -23.02
N ALA A 359 19.29 -2.56 -22.73
CA ALA A 359 20.18 -3.28 -23.64
C ALA A 359 21.01 -4.31 -22.88
N THR A 360 21.03 -5.54 -23.39
CA THR A 360 21.90 -6.61 -22.92
C THR A 360 23.06 -6.79 -23.88
N ARG A 361 24.30 -6.62 -23.38
CA ARG A 361 25.52 -6.83 -24.15
C ARG A 361 26.55 -7.61 -23.33
N GLY A 362 26.77 -8.87 -23.71
CA GLY A 362 27.63 -9.77 -22.95
C GLY A 362 27.16 -9.88 -21.50
N PRO A 363 28.02 -9.62 -20.48
CA PRO A 363 27.63 -9.70 -19.07
C PRO A 363 26.88 -8.49 -18.55
N TRP A 364 26.62 -7.47 -19.37
CA TRP A 364 26.03 -6.20 -18.97
C TRP A 364 24.57 -6.10 -19.40
N LEU A 365 23.72 -5.72 -18.49
CA LEU A 365 22.38 -5.18 -18.72
C LEU A 365 22.40 -3.70 -18.30
N MET A 366 22.00 -2.83 -19.19
CA MET A 366 21.84 -1.40 -18.97
C MET A 366 20.39 -1.04 -19.22
N ALA A 367 19.81 -0.23 -18.33
CA ALA A 367 18.44 0.27 -18.47
C ALA A 367 18.39 1.75 -18.12
N GLY A 368 17.56 2.51 -18.82
CA GLY A 368 17.35 3.92 -18.56
C GLY A 368 15.98 4.38 -19.01
N GLY A 369 15.43 5.35 -18.33
CA GLY A 369 14.13 5.94 -18.62
C GLY A 369 14.07 7.40 -18.25
N LEU A 370 13.24 8.12 -18.98
CA LEU A 370 12.93 9.54 -18.76
C LEU A 370 11.41 9.71 -18.84
N ARG A 371 10.88 10.57 -17.97
CA ARG A 371 9.45 10.88 -17.89
C ARG A 371 9.24 12.35 -17.62
N LEU A 372 8.24 12.93 -18.28
CA LEU A 372 7.74 14.28 -18.04
C LEU A 372 6.27 14.19 -17.63
N ASP A 373 5.94 14.79 -16.50
CA ASP A 373 4.58 14.85 -15.96
C ASP A 373 4.13 16.29 -15.79
N HIS A 374 2.86 16.53 -16.11
CA HIS A 374 2.14 17.74 -15.75
C HIS A 374 1.12 17.42 -14.67
N TRP A 375 1.16 18.14 -13.54
CA TRP A 375 0.19 17.98 -12.46
C TRP A 375 -0.65 19.26 -12.30
N SER A 376 -1.89 19.10 -11.83
CA SER A 376 -2.72 20.24 -11.42
C SER A 376 -3.63 19.91 -10.24
N THR A 377 -3.99 20.95 -9.48
CA THR A 377 -5.04 20.97 -8.47
C THR A 377 -6.02 22.07 -8.83
N ARG A 378 -7.33 21.78 -8.82
CA ARG A 378 -8.39 22.67 -9.25
C ARG A 378 -9.60 22.57 -8.34
N ASP A 379 -10.47 23.59 -8.46
CA ASP A 379 -11.78 23.60 -7.80
C ASP A 379 -11.71 23.31 -6.30
N GLY A 380 -10.61 23.71 -5.66
CA GLY A 380 -10.42 23.55 -4.22
C GLY A 380 -11.49 24.30 -3.43
N LEU A 381 -12.06 23.65 -2.41
CA LEU A 381 -13.04 24.28 -1.54
C LEU A 381 -12.93 23.78 -0.09
N ARG A 382 -13.21 24.68 0.85
CA ARG A 382 -13.54 24.40 2.25
C ARG A 382 -14.61 25.36 2.71
N VAL A 383 -15.84 24.88 2.84
CA VAL A 383 -16.99 25.66 3.27
C VAL A 383 -17.47 25.14 4.62
N GLU A 384 -17.63 26.04 5.60
CA GLU A 384 -18.12 25.70 6.95
C GLU A 384 -19.31 26.57 7.30
N ARG A 385 -20.35 25.96 7.89
CA ARG A 385 -21.58 26.66 8.28
C ARG A 385 -21.95 26.34 9.72
N ASP A 386 -22.60 27.27 10.35
CA ASP A 386 -23.33 27.07 11.60
C ASP A 386 -24.64 26.35 11.32
N LEU A 387 -24.88 25.20 11.96
CA LEU A 387 -26.05 24.36 11.67
C LEU A 387 -27.37 24.93 12.24
N GLN A 388 -27.30 25.84 13.20
CA GLN A 388 -28.50 26.43 13.79
C GLN A 388 -28.98 27.65 13.03
N SER A 389 -28.07 28.51 12.59
CA SER A 389 -28.38 29.74 11.88
C SER A 389 -28.18 29.69 10.36
N ASP A 390 -27.62 28.60 9.86
CA ASP A 390 -27.11 28.44 8.48
C ASP A 390 -26.10 29.54 8.06
N ALA A 391 -25.55 30.26 9.01
CA ALA A 391 -24.59 31.32 8.76
C ALA A 391 -23.27 30.72 8.23
N LEU A 392 -22.71 31.36 7.22
CA LEU A 392 -21.40 31.03 6.67
C LEU A 392 -20.33 31.38 7.71
N VAL A 393 -19.53 30.38 8.10
CA VAL A 393 -18.42 30.51 9.07
C VAL A 393 -17.08 30.64 8.34
N LEU A 394 -16.92 29.86 7.27
CA LEU A 394 -15.73 29.88 6.41
C LEU A 394 -16.16 29.60 4.97
N ASP A 395 -15.63 30.35 4.01
CA ASP A 395 -15.64 30.02 2.58
C ASP A 395 -14.24 30.25 2.04
N ASP A 396 -13.47 29.18 1.94
CA ASP A 396 -12.10 29.18 1.47
C ASP A 396 -12.06 28.45 0.13
N ARG A 397 -11.66 29.19 -0.91
CA ARG A 397 -11.56 28.70 -2.28
C ARG A 397 -10.17 29.00 -2.81
N PRO A 398 -9.19 28.11 -2.52
CA PRO A 398 -7.82 28.31 -2.99
C PRO A 398 -7.77 28.35 -4.52
N SER A 399 -6.86 29.17 -5.04
CA SER A 399 -6.63 29.26 -6.48
C SER A 399 -6.08 27.94 -7.04
N ASP A 400 -6.42 27.65 -8.28
CA ASP A 400 -5.87 26.54 -9.05
C ASP A 400 -4.35 26.62 -9.12
N ARG A 401 -3.71 25.45 -9.12
CA ARG A 401 -2.25 25.34 -9.20
C ARG A 401 -1.88 24.22 -10.16
N SER A 402 -0.75 24.38 -10.81
CA SER A 402 -0.19 23.35 -11.70
C SER A 402 1.33 23.49 -11.79
N GLY A 403 1.97 22.47 -12.31
CA GLY A 403 3.40 22.47 -12.56
C GLY A 403 3.83 21.22 -13.31
N GLU A 404 5.12 21.15 -13.57
CA GLU A 404 5.74 20.04 -14.29
C GLU A 404 6.80 19.37 -13.42
N VAL A 405 6.97 18.07 -13.59
CA VAL A 405 8.01 17.29 -12.94
C VAL A 405 8.69 16.41 -13.98
N VAL A 406 10.02 16.44 -13.98
CA VAL A 406 10.85 15.51 -14.76
C VAL A 406 11.38 14.44 -13.84
N SER A 407 11.17 13.18 -14.20
CA SER A 407 11.71 12.03 -13.49
C SER A 407 12.59 11.19 -14.42
N ALA A 408 13.67 10.63 -13.88
CA ALA A 408 14.59 9.79 -14.63
C ALA A 408 15.01 8.57 -13.80
N ARG A 409 15.33 7.48 -14.49
CA ARG A 409 16.01 6.32 -13.88
C ARG A 409 17.11 5.79 -14.79
N LEU A 410 18.18 5.33 -14.17
CA LEU A 410 19.29 4.68 -14.85
C LEU A 410 19.73 3.50 -13.98
N GLY A 411 19.89 2.34 -14.58
CA GLY A 411 20.33 1.12 -13.89
C GLY A 411 21.33 0.36 -14.74
N VAL A 412 22.27 -0.26 -14.07
CA VAL A 412 23.22 -1.18 -14.68
C VAL A 412 23.36 -2.43 -13.81
N ARG A 413 23.31 -3.61 -14.44
CA ARG A 413 23.62 -4.89 -13.81
C ARG A 413 24.74 -5.57 -14.61
N ARG A 414 25.71 -6.14 -13.90
CA ARG A 414 26.78 -6.92 -14.48
C ARG A 414 26.78 -8.33 -13.90
N ALA A 415 26.72 -9.35 -14.74
CA ALA A 415 27.05 -10.71 -14.34
C ALA A 415 28.57 -10.80 -14.12
N LEU A 416 29.01 -11.10 -12.91
CA LEU A 416 30.41 -11.24 -12.53
C LEU A 416 30.89 -12.68 -12.72
N SER A 417 29.98 -13.63 -12.49
CA SER A 417 30.11 -15.06 -12.74
C SER A 417 28.71 -15.66 -13.00
N PRO A 418 28.58 -16.96 -13.26
CA PRO A 418 27.26 -17.60 -13.37
C PRO A 418 26.37 -17.44 -12.13
N GLU A 419 26.97 -17.30 -10.96
CA GLU A 419 26.26 -17.16 -9.68
C GLU A 419 26.18 -15.72 -9.18
N TRP A 420 27.16 -14.89 -9.49
CA TRP A 420 27.29 -13.54 -8.90
C TRP A 420 26.94 -12.45 -9.89
N SER A 421 26.21 -11.47 -9.42
CA SER A 421 25.97 -10.22 -10.14
C SER A 421 26.10 -9.01 -9.24
N ALA A 422 26.45 -7.87 -9.82
CA ALA A 422 26.44 -6.56 -9.18
C ALA A 422 25.52 -5.63 -9.96
N ARG A 423 24.87 -4.69 -9.27
CA ARG A 423 24.03 -3.66 -9.88
C ARG A 423 24.27 -2.31 -9.23
N ALA A 424 23.99 -1.26 -9.99
CA ALA A 424 23.92 0.10 -9.50
C ALA A 424 22.75 0.81 -10.19
N ALA A 425 22.04 1.66 -9.47
CA ALA A 425 20.96 2.44 -10.04
C ALA A 425 20.91 3.84 -9.43
N ALA A 426 20.40 4.79 -10.21
CA ALA A 426 20.02 6.13 -9.78
C ALA A 426 18.62 6.42 -10.32
N TYR A 427 17.77 7.10 -9.54
CA TYR A 427 16.39 7.32 -9.90
C TYR A 427 15.81 8.57 -9.23
N SER A 428 14.78 9.11 -9.84
CA SER A 428 13.92 10.12 -9.24
C SER A 428 12.46 9.74 -9.40
N ALA A 429 11.61 10.26 -8.51
CA ALA A 429 10.18 10.02 -8.50
C ALA A 429 9.45 11.19 -7.84
N PHE A 430 8.13 11.24 -7.98
CA PHE A 430 7.33 12.24 -7.30
C PHE A 430 5.95 11.70 -6.88
N ARG A 431 5.33 12.39 -5.91
CA ARG A 431 3.97 12.15 -5.45
C ARG A 431 3.23 13.48 -5.29
N PRO A 432 2.12 13.72 -6.01
CA PRO A 432 1.27 14.86 -5.74
C PRO A 432 0.57 14.70 -4.39
N ALA A 433 0.23 15.82 -3.75
CA ALA A 433 -0.60 15.83 -2.57
C ALA A 433 -2.00 15.25 -2.87
N THR A 434 -2.59 14.55 -1.91
CA THR A 434 -3.95 14.01 -2.01
C THR A 434 -4.99 15.08 -1.69
N LEU A 435 -6.25 14.87 -2.13
CA LEU A 435 -7.37 15.77 -1.79
C LEU A 435 -7.56 15.91 -0.28
N ASN A 436 -7.35 14.83 0.47
CA ASN A 436 -7.38 14.82 1.92
C ASN A 436 -6.27 15.71 2.52
N GLU A 437 -5.06 15.69 1.96
CA GLU A 437 -3.95 16.53 2.44
C GLU A 437 -4.16 18.01 2.11
N LEU A 438 -4.72 18.31 0.95
CA LEU A 438 -4.94 19.67 0.46
C LEU A 438 -6.10 20.39 1.16
N HIS A 439 -7.20 19.68 1.44
CA HIS A 439 -8.46 20.37 1.76
C HIS A 439 -9.09 19.97 3.08
N ARG A 440 -8.86 18.74 3.60
CA ARG A 440 -9.55 18.23 4.78
C ARG A 440 -8.74 18.36 6.06
N PRO A 441 -9.08 19.24 7.01
CA PRO A 441 -8.58 19.17 8.38
C PRO A 441 -9.22 17.97 9.11
N PHE A 442 -8.49 17.36 10.05
CA PHE A 442 -9.02 16.26 10.85
C PHE A 442 -8.59 16.35 12.31
N ARG A 443 -9.27 15.59 13.16
CA ARG A 443 -8.98 15.49 14.58
C ARG A 443 -8.85 14.02 14.97
N VAL A 444 -7.84 13.72 15.78
CA VAL A 444 -7.65 12.40 16.43
C VAL A 444 -7.45 12.66 17.93
N GLY A 445 -8.43 12.29 18.74
CA GLY A 445 -8.43 12.62 20.15
C GLY A 445 -8.38 14.14 20.37
N ASN A 446 -7.34 14.60 21.06
CA ASN A 446 -7.10 16.02 21.32
C ASN A 446 -6.26 16.72 20.25
N ASP A 447 -5.63 15.97 19.35
CA ASP A 447 -4.77 16.51 18.29
C ASP A 447 -5.60 16.93 17.07
N ILE A 448 -5.36 18.14 16.57
CA ILE A 448 -5.97 18.69 15.36
C ILE A 448 -4.90 18.85 14.30
N THR A 449 -5.17 18.41 13.06
CA THR A 449 -4.30 18.63 11.91
C THR A 449 -5.05 19.43 10.86
N GLU A 450 -4.56 20.62 10.53
CA GLU A 450 -5.06 21.47 9.46
C GLU A 450 -4.58 20.98 8.10
N ALA A 451 -5.43 21.19 7.09
CA ALA A 451 -5.12 20.98 5.68
C ALA A 451 -4.35 22.17 5.11
N ASN A 452 -3.67 21.95 3.98
CA ASN A 452 -2.93 23.01 3.31
C ASN A 452 -3.06 22.88 1.79
N ALA A 453 -3.86 23.75 1.19
CA ALA A 453 -4.07 23.79 -0.25
C ALA A 453 -2.83 24.30 -1.04
N ALA A 454 -1.82 24.84 -0.36
CA ALA A 454 -0.58 25.32 -0.97
C ALA A 454 0.49 24.23 -1.11
N LEU A 455 0.21 22.98 -0.77
CA LEU A 455 1.17 21.87 -0.91
C LEU A 455 1.59 21.68 -2.37
N VAL A 456 2.89 21.44 -2.57
CA VAL A 456 3.48 21.03 -3.85
C VAL A 456 3.77 19.53 -3.82
N PRO A 457 3.98 18.87 -4.97
CA PRO A 457 4.37 17.46 -5.00
C PRO A 457 5.68 17.20 -4.26
N GLU A 458 5.73 16.11 -3.51
CA GLU A 458 6.98 15.56 -2.97
C GLU A 458 7.82 15.00 -4.10
N GLN A 459 9.13 15.21 -4.04
CA GLN A 459 10.08 14.67 -5.00
C GLN A 459 11.15 13.82 -4.29
N LEU A 460 11.50 12.69 -4.87
CA LEU A 460 12.54 11.81 -4.35
C LEU A 460 13.64 11.66 -5.39
N THR A 461 14.89 11.77 -4.95
CA THR A 461 16.08 11.33 -5.67
C THR A 461 16.78 10.26 -4.87
N GLY A 462 17.30 9.23 -5.55
CA GLY A 462 17.94 8.11 -4.89
C GLY A 462 19.02 7.45 -5.73
N ILE A 463 19.95 6.83 -5.03
CA ILE A 463 20.98 5.96 -5.61
C ILE A 463 21.03 4.66 -4.83
N GLU A 464 21.37 3.57 -5.50
CA GLU A 464 21.59 2.29 -4.85
C GLU A 464 22.69 1.48 -5.54
N VAL A 465 23.37 0.66 -4.76
CA VAL A 465 24.30 -0.36 -5.24
C VAL A 465 23.95 -1.68 -4.58
N GLY A 466 24.06 -2.77 -5.32
CA GLY A 466 23.72 -4.08 -4.80
C GLY A 466 24.58 -5.19 -5.40
N VAL A 467 24.69 -6.27 -4.65
CA VAL A 467 25.27 -7.53 -5.10
C VAL A 467 24.28 -8.66 -4.85
N ALA A 468 24.26 -9.64 -5.72
CA ALA A 468 23.46 -10.84 -5.58
C ALA A 468 24.27 -12.08 -5.91
N ARG A 469 24.02 -13.15 -5.13
CA ARG A 469 24.44 -14.50 -5.45
C ARG A 469 23.20 -15.38 -5.59
N GLU A 470 23.06 -16.09 -6.67
CA GLU A 470 21.91 -16.92 -6.98
C GLU A 470 22.40 -18.30 -7.41
N THR A 471 22.20 -19.31 -6.56
CA THR A 471 22.62 -20.71 -6.82
C THR A 471 21.44 -21.67 -6.81
N GLY A 472 20.25 -21.20 -6.42
CA GLY A 472 19.09 -22.04 -6.18
C GLY A 472 19.12 -22.79 -4.84
N GLN A 473 20.30 -23.04 -4.27
CA GLN A 473 20.44 -23.57 -2.89
C GLN A 473 20.66 -22.47 -1.86
N LEU A 474 21.39 -21.43 -2.22
CA LEU A 474 21.67 -20.29 -1.36
C LEU A 474 21.67 -19.03 -2.20
N ASP A 475 20.61 -18.26 -2.09
CA ASP A 475 20.45 -16.97 -2.75
C ASP A 475 20.68 -15.86 -1.73
N LEU A 476 21.58 -14.93 -2.05
CA LEU A 476 21.97 -13.80 -1.20
C LEU A 476 21.77 -12.51 -2.00
N ARG A 477 21.20 -11.49 -1.38
CA ARG A 477 21.13 -10.15 -1.95
C ARG A 477 21.46 -9.12 -0.87
N ALA A 478 22.34 -8.18 -1.22
CA ALA A 478 22.65 -7.03 -0.38
C ALA A 478 22.51 -5.76 -1.20
N THR A 479 21.88 -4.74 -0.62
CA THR A 479 21.67 -3.44 -1.26
C THR A 479 21.96 -2.32 -0.28
N LEU A 480 22.84 -1.42 -0.64
CA LEU A 480 23.02 -0.12 0.01
C LEU A 480 22.27 0.94 -0.79
N PHE A 481 21.58 1.84 -0.13
CA PHE A 481 20.85 2.93 -0.77
C PHE A 481 20.98 4.25 -0.02
N ALA A 482 20.86 5.33 -0.76
CA ALA A 482 20.70 6.67 -0.22
C ALA A 482 19.56 7.37 -0.98
N ASN A 483 18.62 7.94 -0.25
CA ASN A 483 17.45 8.63 -0.78
C ASN A 483 17.30 10.00 -0.13
N ARG A 484 16.82 10.97 -0.90
CA ARG A 484 16.46 12.30 -0.43
C ARG A 484 15.07 12.65 -0.94
N ILE A 485 14.14 12.95 -0.03
CA ILE A 485 12.83 13.52 -0.36
C ILE A 485 12.92 15.02 -0.15
N GLU A 486 12.60 15.77 -1.17
CA GLU A 486 12.41 17.23 -1.12
C GLU A 486 10.92 17.53 -1.07
N ASP A 487 10.55 18.68 -0.46
CA ASP A 487 9.17 19.09 -0.26
C ASP A 487 8.31 18.02 0.45
N ALA A 488 8.91 17.30 1.41
CA ALA A 488 8.23 16.24 2.15
C ALA A 488 6.97 16.75 2.85
N ILE A 489 5.81 16.14 2.55
CA ILE A 489 4.55 16.47 3.21
C ILE A 489 4.51 15.77 4.56
N VAL A 490 4.58 16.55 5.62
CA VAL A 490 4.52 16.08 7.01
C VAL A 490 3.52 16.90 7.83
N ASN A 491 3.05 16.31 8.93
CA ASN A 491 2.20 17.01 9.89
C ASN A 491 3.12 17.77 10.87
N VAL A 492 3.29 19.07 10.67
CA VAL A 492 4.17 19.91 11.48
C VAL A 492 3.41 20.44 12.69
N THR A 493 3.90 20.18 13.90
CA THR A 493 3.35 20.76 15.11
C THR A 493 3.62 22.28 15.14
N ILE A 494 2.55 23.08 15.13
CA ILE A 494 2.56 24.54 15.12
C ILE A 494 1.99 25.18 16.38
N GLY A 495 1.39 24.37 17.27
CA GLY A 495 0.82 24.85 18.53
C GLY A 495 0.51 23.73 19.51
N GLN A 496 0.43 24.06 20.80
CA GLN A 496 0.08 23.13 21.86
C GLN A 496 -1.11 23.68 22.66
N GLY A 497 -2.03 22.79 23.06
CA GLY A 497 -3.14 23.10 23.94
C GLY A 497 -2.75 23.13 25.43
N PRO A 498 -3.60 23.75 26.31
CA PRO A 498 -4.89 24.32 25.96
C PRO A 498 -4.78 25.71 25.31
N GLY A 499 -5.51 25.93 24.22
CA GLY A 499 -5.49 27.21 23.52
C GLY A 499 -6.54 27.31 22.41
N VAL A 500 -6.85 28.54 21.98
CA VAL A 500 -7.73 28.80 20.83
C VAL A 500 -6.86 29.27 19.66
N PHE A 501 -6.94 28.58 18.53
CA PHE A 501 -6.18 28.86 17.33
C PHE A 501 -7.09 29.31 16.19
N PRO A 502 -6.63 30.22 15.31
CA PRO A 502 -7.35 30.56 14.09
C PRO A 502 -7.67 29.28 13.28
N ARG A 503 -8.83 29.19 12.65
CA ARG A 503 -9.32 28.06 11.83
C ARG A 503 -9.55 26.74 12.62
N ALA A 504 -8.61 26.30 13.44
CA ALA A 504 -8.71 25.04 14.22
C ALA A 504 -9.64 25.15 15.42
N GLY A 505 -9.82 26.36 15.98
CA GLY A 505 -10.60 26.56 17.20
C GLY A 505 -9.86 26.11 18.46
N PHE A 506 -10.58 25.51 19.42
CA PHE A 506 -10.01 25.12 20.71
C PHE A 506 -9.28 23.77 20.64
N VAL A 507 -8.01 23.77 21.03
CA VAL A 507 -7.18 22.58 21.26
C VAL A 507 -7.11 22.32 22.75
N PRO A 508 -7.54 21.15 23.26
CA PRO A 508 -7.53 20.84 24.70
C PRO A 508 -6.12 20.65 25.26
N ALA A 509 -6.01 20.58 26.59
CA ALA A 509 -4.77 20.21 27.27
C ALA A 509 -4.30 18.81 26.82
N GLY A 510 -2.98 18.65 26.61
CA GLY A 510 -2.37 17.43 26.09
C GLY A 510 -2.57 17.20 24.58
N GLY A 511 -3.32 18.08 23.89
CA GLY A 511 -3.46 18.07 22.44
C GLY A 511 -2.49 19.04 21.76
N VAL A 512 -2.25 18.82 20.47
CA VAL A 512 -1.43 19.68 19.63
C VAL A 512 -2.20 20.10 18.38
N LEU A 513 -1.86 21.29 17.88
CA LEU A 513 -2.25 21.73 16.55
C LEU A 513 -1.11 21.43 15.59
N ARG A 514 -1.40 20.67 14.54
CA ARG A 514 -0.51 20.44 13.40
C ARG A 514 -1.07 21.06 12.15
N GLU A 515 -0.21 21.34 11.20
CA GLU A 515 -0.57 21.68 9.83
C GLU A 515 0.24 20.80 8.88
N ARG A 516 -0.37 20.38 7.78
CA ARG A 516 0.36 19.72 6.70
C ARG A 516 1.21 20.72 5.96
N GLN A 517 2.51 20.49 5.90
CA GLN A 517 3.45 21.40 5.26
C GLN A 517 4.46 20.61 4.43
N ASN A 518 4.95 21.22 3.33
CA ASN A 518 6.17 20.78 2.68
C ASN A 518 7.35 21.23 3.56
N ALA A 519 7.70 20.43 4.56
CA ALA A 519 8.65 20.80 5.61
C ALA A 519 10.04 20.28 5.30
N GLY A 520 10.77 21.03 4.50
CA GLY A 520 12.18 20.78 4.24
C GLY A 520 12.46 19.48 3.49
N THR A 521 13.48 18.75 3.90
CA THR A 521 13.92 17.51 3.27
C THR A 521 13.93 16.33 4.25
N ILE A 522 13.84 15.11 3.72
CA ILE A 522 14.11 13.88 4.47
C ILE A 522 15.23 13.13 3.78
N GLU A 523 16.34 12.95 4.47
CA GLU A 523 17.46 12.14 3.99
C GLU A 523 17.44 10.77 4.65
N ALA A 524 17.61 9.72 3.85
CA ALA A 524 17.59 8.34 4.32
C ALA A 524 18.74 7.54 3.69
N VAL A 525 19.55 6.94 4.54
CA VAL A 525 20.61 6.00 4.13
C VAL A 525 20.30 4.64 4.74
N GLY A 526 20.46 3.57 3.97
CA GLY A 526 20.10 2.25 4.47
C GLY A 526 20.81 1.09 3.80
N LEU A 527 20.63 -0.06 4.45
CA LEU A 527 21.12 -1.37 4.03
C LEU A 527 19.96 -2.37 4.02
N GLU A 528 19.83 -3.14 2.97
CA GLU A 528 18.92 -4.28 2.88
C GLU A 528 19.73 -5.55 2.62
N LEU A 529 19.42 -6.61 3.38
CA LEU A 529 20.01 -7.94 3.23
C LEU A 529 18.89 -8.95 3.08
N GLU A 530 18.99 -9.85 2.13
CA GLU A 530 18.02 -10.93 1.87
C GLU A 530 18.79 -12.23 1.67
N VAL A 531 18.34 -13.27 2.34
CA VAL A 531 18.92 -14.61 2.27
C VAL A 531 17.78 -15.60 2.07
N GLU A 532 17.88 -16.43 1.05
CA GLU A 532 17.04 -17.61 0.89
C GLU A 532 17.95 -18.83 0.78
N ALA A 533 17.73 -19.81 1.66
CA ALA A 533 18.49 -21.05 1.70
C ALA A 533 17.58 -22.26 1.58
N ARG A 534 17.96 -23.22 0.72
CA ARG A 534 17.30 -24.50 0.54
C ARG A 534 18.31 -25.62 0.87
N PRO A 535 18.60 -25.85 2.18
CA PRO A 535 19.66 -26.75 2.61
C PRO A 535 19.39 -28.22 2.27
N ARG A 536 18.12 -28.57 2.09
CA ARG A 536 17.66 -29.90 1.63
C ARG A 536 16.30 -29.77 0.98
N GLU A 537 15.89 -30.79 0.25
CA GLU A 537 14.54 -30.89 -0.30
C GLU A 537 13.47 -30.74 0.78
N GLY A 538 12.42 -29.99 0.50
CA GLY A 538 11.31 -29.73 1.44
C GLY A 538 11.66 -28.79 2.59
N LEU A 539 12.82 -28.11 2.61
CA LEU A 539 13.15 -27.10 3.62
C LEU A 539 13.65 -25.82 2.96
N THR A 540 12.90 -24.76 3.14
CA THR A 540 13.28 -23.41 2.70
C THR A 540 13.35 -22.47 3.91
N LEU A 541 14.45 -21.76 4.03
CA LEU A 541 14.69 -20.74 5.05
C LEU A 541 14.83 -19.40 4.35
N ARG A 542 14.09 -18.39 4.79
CA ARG A 542 14.23 -17.01 4.29
C ARG A 542 14.49 -16.09 5.47
N THR A 543 15.38 -15.16 5.31
CA THR A 543 15.58 -14.07 6.27
C THR A 543 15.87 -12.79 5.50
N ALA A 544 15.34 -11.70 5.99
CA ALA A 544 15.62 -10.40 5.42
C ALA A 544 15.74 -9.34 6.52
N LEU A 545 16.61 -8.37 6.29
CA LEU A 545 16.91 -7.27 7.20
C LEU A 545 16.88 -5.97 6.40
N SER A 546 16.23 -4.96 6.94
CA SER A 546 16.29 -3.58 6.45
C SER A 546 16.71 -2.66 7.59
N ALA A 547 17.72 -1.86 7.34
CA ALA A 547 18.16 -0.80 8.24
C ALA A 547 18.08 0.54 7.51
N THR A 548 17.35 1.51 8.08
CA THR A 548 17.19 2.84 7.48
C THR A 548 17.37 3.93 8.54
N ASP A 549 18.38 4.76 8.38
CA ASP A 549 18.52 6.00 9.15
C ASP A 549 17.93 7.15 8.34
N ALA A 550 16.68 7.49 8.64
CA ALA A 550 15.97 8.60 8.02
C ALA A 550 15.97 9.80 8.98
N ARG A 551 16.28 11.00 8.47
CA ARG A 551 16.35 12.26 9.22
C ARG A 551 15.63 13.37 8.47
N VAL A 552 14.91 14.19 9.23
CA VAL A 552 14.24 15.38 8.74
C VAL A 552 15.20 16.58 8.85
N ASP A 553 15.30 17.37 7.81
CA ASP A 553 15.77 18.75 7.88
C ASP A 553 14.58 19.66 7.63
N GLY A 554 14.04 20.25 8.68
CA GLY A 554 12.85 21.07 8.65
C GLY A 554 13.03 22.46 8.00
N GLY A 555 14.29 22.81 7.64
CA GLY A 555 14.60 24.11 7.05
C GLY A 555 14.13 25.27 7.92
N SER A 556 13.73 26.37 7.27
CA SER A 556 13.20 27.57 7.95
C SER A 556 11.72 27.42 8.36
N GLN A 557 10.97 26.49 7.76
CA GLN A 557 9.53 26.33 8.00
C GLN A 557 9.23 25.51 9.24
N ALA A 558 10.03 24.49 9.51
CA ALA A 558 9.85 23.58 10.64
C ALA A 558 11.20 23.25 11.32
N PRO A 559 11.98 24.26 11.79
CA PRO A 559 13.33 24.06 12.31
C PRO A 559 13.36 23.11 13.52
N GLN A 560 12.26 23.00 14.26
CA GLN A 560 12.09 22.07 15.39
C GLN A 560 12.16 20.59 14.98
N LEU A 561 11.98 20.25 13.70
CA LEU A 561 12.06 18.88 13.20
C LEU A 561 13.47 18.49 12.76
N THR A 562 14.40 19.44 12.65
CA THR A 562 15.76 19.18 12.15
C THR A 562 16.51 18.21 13.02
N GLY A 563 17.00 17.11 12.42
CA GLY A 563 17.68 16.00 13.08
C GLY A 563 16.76 14.94 13.68
N LEU A 564 15.44 15.17 13.74
CA LEU A 564 14.47 14.20 14.22
C LEU A 564 14.19 13.12 13.17
N ARG A 565 13.59 12.01 13.63
CA ARG A 565 13.16 10.92 12.76
C ARG A 565 11.73 11.16 12.26
N PRO A 566 11.41 10.76 11.03
CA PRO A 566 10.02 10.70 10.61
C PRO A 566 9.19 9.81 11.55
N ALA A 567 7.95 10.24 11.84
CA ALA A 567 7.02 9.45 12.63
C ALA A 567 6.79 8.07 11.99
N GLN A 568 6.55 7.05 12.81
CA GLN A 568 6.28 5.67 12.41
C GLN A 568 7.40 4.96 11.59
N ALA A 569 8.61 5.53 11.51
CA ALA A 569 9.75 4.96 10.80
C ALA A 569 10.70 4.20 11.76
N PRO A 570 10.71 2.86 11.77
CA PRO A 570 11.71 2.10 12.53
C PRO A 570 13.09 2.23 11.87
N ILE A 571 14.16 2.15 12.66
CA ILE A 571 15.53 2.07 12.12
C ILE A 571 15.78 0.69 11.54
N TRP A 572 15.36 -0.35 12.25
CA TRP A 572 15.61 -1.73 11.91
C TRP A 572 14.28 -2.48 11.76
N SER A 573 14.16 -3.25 10.72
CA SER A 573 13.13 -4.27 10.57
C SER A 573 13.74 -5.55 10.02
N ALA A 574 13.33 -6.69 10.56
CA ALA A 574 13.81 -7.99 10.13
C ALA A 574 12.64 -8.96 10.04
N THR A 575 12.73 -9.85 9.06
CA THR A 575 11.81 -10.99 8.90
C THR A 575 12.60 -12.27 8.80
N ALA A 576 12.05 -13.35 9.32
CA ALA A 576 12.58 -14.68 9.14
C ALA A 576 11.42 -15.64 8.91
N SER A 577 11.54 -16.53 7.93
CA SER A 577 10.54 -17.57 7.68
C SER A 577 11.18 -18.93 7.43
N VAL A 578 10.48 -19.96 7.81
CA VAL A 578 10.80 -21.34 7.53
C VAL A 578 9.60 -22.03 6.92
N ASP A 579 9.80 -22.69 5.78
CA ASP A 579 8.86 -23.62 5.17
C ASP A 579 9.49 -25.01 5.20
N TRP A 580 8.82 -25.95 5.84
CA TRP A 580 9.31 -27.32 6.02
C TRP A 580 8.23 -28.34 5.65
N THR A 581 8.58 -29.27 4.79
CA THR A 581 7.73 -30.41 4.38
C THR A 581 8.30 -31.68 5.03
N PRO A 582 7.96 -31.97 6.31
CA PRO A 582 8.50 -33.13 7.03
C PRO A 582 8.04 -34.48 6.46
N ALA A 583 6.90 -34.50 5.79
CA ALA A 583 6.32 -35.66 5.12
C ALA A 583 5.57 -35.19 3.85
N PRO A 584 5.29 -36.08 2.88
CA PRO A 584 4.70 -35.71 1.59
C PRO A 584 3.35 -34.95 1.68
N ASP A 585 2.60 -35.17 2.76
CA ASP A 585 1.28 -34.56 3.00
C ASP A 585 1.28 -33.48 4.09
N TRP A 586 2.44 -33.13 4.67
CA TRP A 586 2.56 -32.13 5.71
C TRP A 586 3.45 -30.96 5.28
N THR A 587 2.99 -29.76 5.54
CA THR A 587 3.80 -28.54 5.46
C THR A 587 3.68 -27.80 6.80
N VAL A 588 4.81 -27.38 7.34
CA VAL A 588 4.90 -26.56 8.55
C VAL A 588 5.63 -25.28 8.17
N SER A 589 5.03 -24.14 8.46
CA SER A 589 5.67 -22.83 8.25
C SER A 589 5.67 -22.03 9.55
N ALA A 590 6.69 -21.22 9.72
CA ALA A 590 6.73 -20.21 10.77
C ALA A 590 7.36 -18.94 10.23
N ASP A 591 6.79 -17.80 10.62
CA ASP A 591 7.20 -16.47 10.24
C ASP A 591 7.45 -15.63 11.48
N ALA A 592 8.56 -14.92 11.51
CA ALA A 592 8.92 -13.97 12.56
C ALA A 592 9.12 -12.59 11.94
N ARG A 593 8.59 -11.55 12.58
CA ARG A 593 8.83 -10.15 12.23
C ARG A 593 9.28 -9.39 13.47
N TRP A 594 10.43 -8.74 13.36
CA TRP A 594 10.97 -7.86 14.39
C TRP A 594 11.14 -6.45 13.84
N GLU A 595 10.80 -5.47 14.67
CA GLU A 595 11.03 -4.05 14.39
C GLU A 595 11.59 -3.35 15.63
N SER A 596 12.53 -2.43 15.41
CA SER A 596 13.04 -1.57 16.46
C SER A 596 11.99 -0.56 16.91
N ARG A 597 12.27 0.16 17.99
CA ARG A 597 11.44 1.29 18.43
C ARG A 597 11.22 2.30 17.29
N ARG A 598 10.07 2.97 17.35
CA ARG A 598 9.69 4.08 16.46
C ARG A 598 9.02 5.19 17.28
N PHE A 599 8.73 6.30 16.64
CA PHE A 599 8.02 7.41 17.28
C PHE A 599 6.63 7.54 16.66
N ASP A 600 5.62 7.84 17.49
CA ASP A 600 4.24 8.06 17.01
C ASP A 600 4.02 9.51 16.50
N ASP A 601 4.85 10.45 16.91
CA ASP A 601 4.74 11.87 16.60
C ASP A 601 5.95 12.45 15.88
N ASP A 602 5.77 13.61 15.27
CA ASP A 602 6.78 14.38 14.54
C ASP A 602 7.90 14.90 15.44
N LEU A 603 7.62 15.19 16.70
CA LEU A 603 8.58 15.73 17.68
C LEU A 603 9.40 14.64 18.38
N ASN A 604 9.19 13.37 18.06
CA ASN A 604 9.82 12.21 18.66
C ASN A 604 9.64 12.13 20.19
N SER A 605 8.51 12.62 20.69
CA SER A 605 8.18 12.65 22.11
C SER A 605 7.42 11.41 22.59
N ARG A 606 6.74 10.69 21.68
CA ARG A 606 5.95 9.49 21.95
C ARG A 606 6.69 8.28 21.37
N VAL A 607 7.15 7.38 22.23
CA VAL A 607 7.97 6.25 21.85
C VAL A 607 7.14 4.97 21.83
N LEU A 608 7.14 4.27 20.71
CA LEU A 608 6.58 2.94 20.58
C LEU A 608 7.70 1.90 20.69
N ASP A 609 7.58 0.98 21.62
CA ASP A 609 8.59 -0.02 21.95
C ASP A 609 8.88 -1.01 20.80
N PRO A 610 10.07 -1.62 20.77
CA PRO A 610 10.38 -2.70 19.82
C PRO A 610 9.38 -3.83 19.94
N ALA A 611 9.08 -4.48 18.82
CA ALA A 611 8.18 -5.63 18.82
C ALA A 611 8.74 -6.80 18.02
N LEU A 612 8.55 -8.01 18.53
CA LEU A 612 8.78 -9.27 17.84
C LEU A 612 7.49 -10.07 17.85
N THR A 613 6.98 -10.38 16.67
CA THR A 613 5.84 -11.29 16.50
C THR A 613 6.30 -12.53 15.77
N VAL A 614 5.73 -13.68 16.16
CA VAL A 614 5.96 -14.97 15.50
C VAL A 614 4.60 -15.58 15.18
N SER A 615 4.44 -16.05 13.95
CA SER A 615 3.27 -16.82 13.51
C SER A 615 3.72 -18.21 13.09
N ALA A 616 2.86 -19.22 13.26
CA ALA A 616 3.16 -20.59 12.86
C ALA A 616 1.91 -21.24 12.27
N ARG A 617 2.10 -22.00 11.19
CA ARG A 617 1.05 -22.73 10.48
C ARG A 617 1.47 -24.18 10.25
N ALA A 618 0.56 -25.10 10.50
CA ALA A 618 0.69 -26.50 10.12
C ALA A 618 -0.45 -26.84 9.15
N GLU A 619 -0.10 -27.37 8.00
CA GLU A 619 -1.03 -27.74 6.94
C GLU A 619 -0.87 -29.22 6.60
N ARG A 620 -1.99 -29.93 6.48
CA ARG A 620 -2.05 -31.30 6.03
C ARG A 620 -2.84 -31.41 4.74
N ARG A 621 -2.22 -31.99 3.72
CA ARG A 621 -2.87 -32.32 2.46
C ARG A 621 -3.80 -33.52 2.66
N LEU A 622 -5.08 -33.33 2.37
CA LEU A 622 -6.12 -34.37 2.48
C LEU A 622 -6.36 -35.07 1.14
N SER A 623 -6.18 -34.32 0.03
CA SER A 623 -6.21 -34.83 -1.34
C SER A 623 -5.20 -34.01 -2.19
N PRO A 624 -4.97 -34.31 -3.47
CA PRO A 624 -4.01 -33.56 -4.29
C PRO A 624 -4.22 -32.05 -4.29
N ASP A 625 -5.47 -31.61 -4.15
CA ASP A 625 -5.89 -30.23 -4.28
C ASP A 625 -6.50 -29.61 -2.99
N LEU A 626 -6.81 -30.44 -1.96
CA LEU A 626 -7.44 -29.99 -0.70
C LEU A 626 -6.50 -30.17 0.49
N ALA A 627 -6.38 -29.13 1.29
CA ALA A 627 -5.62 -29.15 2.54
C ALA A 627 -6.44 -28.63 3.72
N ALA A 628 -6.16 -29.16 4.92
CA ALA A 628 -6.62 -28.61 6.20
C ALA A 628 -5.43 -28.00 6.93
N TRP A 629 -5.65 -26.90 7.63
CA TRP A 629 -4.58 -26.18 8.31
C TRP A 629 -5.01 -25.56 9.64
N VAL A 630 -4.05 -25.37 10.51
CA VAL A 630 -4.16 -24.59 11.74
C VAL A 630 -3.04 -23.55 11.74
N GLU A 631 -3.35 -22.34 12.15
CA GLU A 631 -2.42 -21.22 12.22
C GLU A 631 -2.58 -20.48 13.53
N ALA A 632 -1.47 -20.07 14.14
CA ALA A 632 -1.43 -19.18 15.27
C ALA A 632 -0.67 -17.91 14.87
N VAL A 633 -1.38 -16.79 14.77
CA VAL A 633 -0.81 -15.46 14.55
C VAL A 633 -0.45 -14.86 15.91
N ASN A 634 0.72 -14.18 16.00
CA ASN A 634 1.27 -13.71 17.26
C ASN A 634 1.33 -14.80 18.35
N LEU A 635 1.97 -15.92 18.00
CA LEU A 635 2.00 -17.18 18.78
C LEU A 635 2.34 -16.99 20.27
N PHE A 636 3.25 -16.07 20.57
CA PHE A 636 3.73 -15.80 21.93
C PHE A 636 2.96 -14.69 22.64
N ASP A 637 1.87 -14.18 22.04
CA ASP A 637 1.03 -13.10 22.58
C ASP A 637 1.84 -11.84 22.91
N ALA A 638 2.78 -11.48 22.02
CA ALA A 638 3.64 -10.32 22.19
C ALA A 638 2.84 -9.03 22.13
N ASP A 639 3.17 -8.08 22.98
CA ASP A 639 2.61 -6.74 22.99
C ASP A 639 3.21 -5.91 21.85
N VAL A 640 2.36 -5.42 20.96
CA VAL A 640 2.75 -4.58 19.83
C VAL A 640 2.10 -3.23 19.98
N GLU A 641 2.85 -2.24 20.45
CA GLU A 641 2.37 -0.86 20.56
C GLU A 641 2.16 -0.26 19.17
N THR A 642 0.98 0.28 18.89
CA THR A 642 0.58 0.80 17.58
C THR A 642 0.38 2.30 17.53
N ALA A 643 0.06 2.90 18.67
CA ALA A 643 -0.13 4.35 18.84
C ALA A 643 -0.01 4.72 20.32
N GLU A 644 0.39 5.98 20.58
CA GLU A 644 0.38 6.60 21.90
C GLU A 644 -0.30 7.97 21.83
N THR A 645 -1.29 8.22 22.71
CA THR A 645 -1.95 9.52 22.79
C THR A 645 -1.07 10.55 23.50
N GLY A 646 -1.41 11.85 23.38
CA GLY A 646 -0.73 12.93 24.13
C GLY A 646 -0.92 12.85 25.65
N THR A 647 -1.80 11.98 26.15
CA THR A 647 -2.00 11.71 27.57
C THR A 647 -1.31 10.43 28.03
N GLY A 648 -0.51 9.78 27.18
CA GLY A 648 0.26 8.58 27.49
C GLY A 648 -0.52 7.27 27.38
N VAL A 649 -1.77 7.28 26.90
CA VAL A 649 -2.54 6.05 26.68
C VAL A 649 -2.02 5.34 25.45
N VAL A 650 -1.57 4.09 25.61
CA VAL A 650 -1.01 3.24 24.55
C VAL A 650 -2.09 2.32 23.97
N SER A 651 -2.11 2.20 22.64
CA SER A 651 -2.91 1.23 21.91
C SER A 651 -2.05 0.06 21.42
N PHE A 652 -2.60 -1.15 21.52
CA PHE A 652 -1.91 -2.38 21.15
C PHE A 652 -2.55 -3.04 19.93
N GLY A 653 -1.73 -3.72 19.14
CA GLY A 653 -2.15 -4.58 18.04
C GLY A 653 -2.85 -5.85 18.50
N PRO A 654 -3.29 -6.72 17.54
CA PRO A 654 -4.00 -7.94 17.85
C PRO A 654 -3.21 -8.87 18.79
N PRO A 655 -3.84 -9.42 19.84
CA PRO A 655 -3.25 -10.48 20.64
C PRO A 655 -3.16 -11.78 19.81
N ARG A 656 -2.55 -12.84 20.39
CA ARG A 656 -2.54 -14.14 19.75
C ARG A 656 -3.93 -14.51 19.22
N THR A 657 -3.96 -15.00 17.98
CA THR A 657 -5.19 -15.46 17.32
C THR A 657 -4.94 -16.81 16.66
N VAL A 658 -5.74 -17.80 17.02
CA VAL A 658 -5.69 -19.13 16.41
C VAL A 658 -6.79 -19.26 15.35
N TRP A 659 -6.40 -19.77 14.18
CA TRP A 659 -7.26 -20.05 13.04
C TRP A 659 -7.22 -21.53 12.69
N ILE A 660 -8.35 -22.05 12.19
CA ILE A 660 -8.46 -23.38 11.60
C ILE A 660 -9.15 -23.20 10.25
N GLY A 661 -8.64 -23.85 9.22
CA GLY A 661 -9.20 -23.68 7.89
C GLY A 661 -8.98 -24.84 6.95
N LEU A 662 -9.68 -24.74 5.84
CA LEU A 662 -9.53 -25.56 4.64
C LEU A 662 -9.12 -24.67 3.47
N SER A 663 -8.22 -25.15 2.63
CA SER A 663 -7.84 -24.50 1.37
C SER A 663 -7.83 -25.52 0.24
N ARG A 664 -8.22 -25.07 -0.95
CA ARG A 664 -8.19 -25.88 -2.16
C ARG A 664 -7.56 -25.10 -3.30
N ARG A 665 -6.79 -25.81 -4.15
CA ARG A 665 -6.19 -25.27 -5.39
C ARG A 665 -6.40 -26.27 -6.51
N TRP A 666 -6.67 -25.83 -7.72
CA TRP A 666 -6.90 -26.71 -8.88
C TRP A 666 -6.48 -26.08 -10.17
#